data_9efe14ae8e56a0be3437e8326fc019f1
#
_entry.id   9efe14ae8e56a0be3437e8326fc019f1
#
_cell.length_a   1.000
_cell.length_b   1.000
_cell.length_c   1.000
_cell.angle_alpha   90.00
_cell.angle_beta   90.00
_cell.angle_gamma   90.00
#
_symmetry.space_group_name_H-M   'P 1'
#
loop_
_entity.id
_entity.type
_entity.pdbx_description
1 polymer ?
#
loop_
_entity_poly.entity_id
_entity_poly.type
_entity_poly.pdbx_seq_one_letter_code
_entity_poly.pdbx_strand_id
1 'polypeptide(L)'
;MRFRFLEAIPVLVVTLLALSINTTFSQNAEPQIEEISVIGQFVPDEKRGTDQVSNVVGQEQFTRSGDANIAESLKRVSGLSTVGGKYVYVRGLGERYSTALMNGAILPSPEPINRVVPMDLFPTAILESVLVQKTYSAAFPAEFGGGVMQLRTKKSTDEFFWNVTSSIGGQNNTTFKDGFTLDGGSRDWLGYDDGHRAMSDTLKRAVAGDNKLKKYSVYDKQGVPMEDLTAIGKAFNNEYTFDSESLPVDTSFTTSFGNFNEIGDSRAKINYFGAIDYSNSWDSNEVQQNRWVPAGGEILSQQEELNFQGTENSVDLSGIFSVGLDLNENHNVRLTSLVLRKMDHRLSRTLGYIESSDDLERVELEWIERELSSHQLQGDHYFPEFNELVINWRYSDIEANRDSPDHRIYRYDGGELSSRGNGNQRNYSFLTDTTEDFGLDVSMVFYGPANATITTKFGGVISEKDRDSEIRRYGFAFGGPISYDLDLLQQPLETIFAPENIGPEGFYIREITRATDNYTAQNELNAFYGEVEFNFDDRLRFTLGARQEDFTQTADTFDLFNPTYGVQAKLEQDALMPAFSATFINNDHQFRLAYSETVSRPDFRELSPAMFTNPMTGTEVVGNPNLKITDIKNYDFRWEWYFGYTDYVSAGIFYKEFTNPIEASIQSPINRVMTFINAASAENQGVEVEVFKTLDFLGDLGEDFYFQGNVSYIDSTVTIAPEDRGVLTSMTRPLQGQSDWLLNAQIGYEPFSGTTATLLYHYYGDRVSQVGIETVPDFYEQAFGELNFVFIRELNDNWRVTAKAKNITDQRNEVRVSDYLVNGYFMGREISLQVDYTF
;
A
#
# COMPACT_ATOMS: atom_id res chain seq x y z
N MET A 1 -14.65 25.16 -15.39
CA MET A 1 -15.63 24.61 -16.36
C MET A 1 -15.22 23.16 -16.55
N ARG A 2 -15.58 22.30 -15.61
CA ARG A 2 -15.21 20.88 -15.59
C ARG A 2 -16.07 20.13 -16.61
N PHE A 3 -15.45 19.51 -17.59
CA PHE A 3 -16.12 18.65 -18.56
C PHE A 3 -16.38 17.28 -17.93
N ARG A 4 -17.63 16.99 -17.60
CA ARG A 4 -18.13 15.64 -17.25
C ARG A 4 -18.15 14.78 -18.52
N PHE A 5 -17.06 14.08 -18.80
CA PHE A 5 -16.99 13.12 -19.91
C PHE A 5 -16.96 11.65 -19.45
N LEU A 6 -16.95 11.37 -18.17
CA LEU A 6 -16.57 10.07 -17.60
C LEU A 6 -17.71 9.18 -17.07
N GLU A 7 -18.97 9.63 -17.11
CA GLU A 7 -20.09 8.76 -16.71
C GLU A 7 -20.55 7.75 -17.78
N ALA A 8 -19.97 7.80 -18.99
CA ALA A 8 -20.39 6.97 -20.12
C ALA A 8 -19.48 5.77 -20.46
N ILE A 9 -18.32 5.65 -19.83
CA ILE A 9 -17.30 4.65 -20.17
C ILE A 9 -17.70 3.22 -19.75
N PRO A 10 -18.33 2.94 -18.61
CA PRO A 10 -18.72 1.57 -18.24
C PRO A 10 -19.75 0.94 -19.18
N VAL A 11 -20.62 1.76 -19.77
CA VAL A 11 -21.68 1.30 -20.67
C VAL A 11 -21.14 1.02 -22.08
N LEU A 12 -20.09 1.75 -22.50
CA LEU A 12 -19.46 1.59 -23.82
C LEU A 12 -18.62 0.30 -23.90
N VAL A 13 -17.98 -0.12 -22.81
CA VAL A 13 -17.17 -1.35 -22.75
C VAL A 13 -18.05 -2.59 -22.88
N VAL A 14 -19.23 -2.60 -22.27
CA VAL A 14 -20.19 -3.72 -22.37
C VAL A 14 -20.83 -3.80 -23.76
N THR A 15 -21.01 -2.66 -24.43
CA THR A 15 -21.63 -2.62 -25.75
C THR A 15 -20.65 -2.98 -26.89
N LEU A 16 -19.36 -2.72 -26.74
CA LEU A 16 -18.31 -3.13 -27.68
C LEU A 16 -17.99 -4.64 -27.58
N LEU A 17 -18.12 -5.25 -26.41
CA LEU A 17 -17.99 -6.70 -26.22
C LEU A 17 -19.08 -7.50 -26.94
N ALA A 18 -20.25 -6.93 -27.16
CA ALA A 18 -21.38 -7.60 -27.81
C ALA A 18 -21.32 -7.58 -29.36
N LEU A 19 -20.44 -6.76 -29.95
CA LEU A 19 -20.36 -6.55 -31.42
C LEU A 19 -19.25 -7.34 -32.13
N SER A 20 -18.37 -8.05 -31.40
CA SER A 20 -17.20 -8.73 -31.98
C SER A 20 -17.31 -10.27 -32.08
N ILE A 21 -18.47 -10.88 -31.82
CA ILE A 21 -18.62 -12.37 -31.77
C ILE A 21 -18.89 -13.03 -33.14
N ASN A 22 -18.74 -12.34 -34.22
CA ASN A 22 -18.95 -12.96 -35.55
C ASN A 22 -17.71 -12.86 -36.43
N THR A 23 -16.67 -13.64 -36.15
CA THR A 23 -15.64 -13.96 -37.14
C THR A 23 -15.32 -15.45 -37.11
N THR A 24 -15.51 -16.06 -38.27
CA THR A 24 -15.28 -17.43 -38.62
C THR A 24 -13.85 -17.90 -38.38
N PHE A 25 -13.69 -19.00 -37.64
CA PHE A 25 -12.44 -19.70 -37.48
C PHE A 25 -11.97 -20.31 -38.80
N SER A 26 -10.77 -19.93 -39.24
CA SER A 26 -10.01 -20.65 -40.25
C SER A 26 -8.76 -21.22 -39.58
N GLN A 27 -8.70 -22.53 -39.42
CA GLN A 27 -7.51 -23.24 -38.98
C GLN A 27 -6.51 -23.32 -40.16
N ASN A 28 -5.36 -22.67 -40.00
CA ASN A 28 -4.15 -23.01 -40.71
C ASN A 28 -3.09 -23.44 -39.68
N ALA A 29 -2.71 -24.70 -39.73
CA ALA A 29 -1.64 -25.27 -38.92
C ALA A 29 -0.28 -24.81 -39.51
N GLU A 30 0.45 -24.01 -38.79
CA GLU A 30 1.86 -23.74 -39.01
C GLU A 30 2.75 -24.60 -38.07
N PRO A 31 4.01 -24.89 -38.43
CA PRO A 31 4.85 -25.84 -37.71
C PRO A 31 5.21 -25.35 -36.32
N GLN A 32 4.98 -26.22 -35.34
CA GLN A 32 5.42 -26.00 -33.96
C GLN A 32 6.96 -25.77 -33.92
N ILE A 33 7.35 -24.58 -33.52
CA ILE A 33 8.67 -24.33 -32.98
C ILE A 33 8.66 -24.94 -31.59
N GLU A 34 9.49 -25.93 -31.32
CA GLU A 34 9.69 -26.46 -29.99
C GLU A 34 10.16 -25.31 -29.10
N GLU A 35 9.27 -24.84 -28.23
CA GLU A 35 9.61 -23.88 -27.19
C GLU A 35 10.57 -24.60 -26.23
N ILE A 36 11.83 -24.23 -26.25
CA ILE A 36 12.81 -24.72 -25.27
C ILE A 36 12.42 -24.05 -23.94
N SER A 37 11.69 -24.77 -23.13
CA SER A 37 11.42 -24.36 -21.75
C SER A 37 12.75 -24.37 -20.98
N VAL A 38 13.31 -23.19 -20.73
CA VAL A 38 14.54 -23.06 -19.95
C VAL A 38 14.17 -23.19 -18.47
N ILE A 39 14.67 -24.28 -17.87
CA ILE A 39 14.54 -24.47 -16.42
C ILE A 39 15.39 -23.41 -15.71
N GLY A 40 14.77 -22.65 -14.83
CA GLY A 40 15.41 -21.64 -14.01
C GLY A 40 14.95 -20.21 -14.35
N GLN A 41 15.03 -19.36 -13.34
CA GLN A 41 14.70 -17.95 -13.51
C GLN A 41 15.71 -17.31 -14.47
N PHE A 42 15.25 -16.89 -15.65
CA PHE A 42 16.06 -16.04 -16.55
C PHE A 42 16.41 -14.75 -15.80
N VAL A 43 17.68 -14.42 -15.69
CA VAL A 43 18.13 -13.12 -15.16
C VAL A 43 17.75 -12.09 -16.22
N PRO A 44 16.77 -11.19 -15.97
CA PRO A 44 16.37 -10.25 -16.99
C PRO A 44 17.57 -9.45 -17.48
N ASP A 45 17.68 -9.24 -18.78
CA ASP A 45 18.75 -8.40 -19.38
C ASP A 45 18.77 -7.01 -18.73
N GLU A 46 17.62 -6.52 -18.29
CA GLU A 46 17.48 -5.29 -17.55
C GLU A 46 18.30 -5.28 -16.25
N LYS A 47 18.27 -6.38 -15.43
CA LYS A 47 19.10 -6.48 -14.20
C LYS A 47 20.58 -6.44 -14.50
N ARG A 48 21.03 -7.08 -15.57
CA ARG A 48 22.44 -7.10 -16.00
C ARG A 48 22.84 -5.83 -16.75
N GLY A 49 21.91 -5.26 -17.52
CA GLY A 49 22.12 -4.13 -18.40
C GLY A 49 22.18 -2.78 -17.72
N THR A 50 21.52 -2.61 -16.57
CA THR A 50 21.50 -1.33 -15.83
C THR A 50 22.77 -1.11 -15.01
N ASP A 51 23.17 0.14 -14.82
CA ASP A 51 24.23 0.53 -13.88
C ASP A 51 23.75 0.54 -12.42
N GLN A 52 22.45 0.61 -12.23
CA GLN A 52 21.80 0.67 -10.93
C GLN A 52 21.58 -0.73 -10.34
N VAL A 53 21.59 -0.80 -9.01
CA VAL A 53 21.18 -2.02 -8.29
C VAL A 53 19.67 -2.12 -8.33
N SER A 54 19.16 -3.08 -9.09
CA SER A 54 17.73 -3.30 -9.29
C SER A 54 17.35 -4.77 -9.18
N ASN A 55 16.09 -5.02 -8.87
CA ASN A 55 15.43 -6.32 -8.93
C ASN A 55 14.16 -6.19 -9.76
N VAL A 56 13.95 -7.11 -10.68
CA VAL A 56 12.71 -7.17 -11.46
C VAL A 56 11.93 -8.40 -11.04
N VAL A 57 10.67 -8.22 -10.68
CA VAL A 57 9.74 -9.29 -10.35
C VAL A 57 8.71 -9.34 -11.47
N GLY A 58 8.69 -10.39 -12.26
CA GLY A 58 7.82 -10.53 -13.43
C GLY A 58 6.75 -11.60 -13.26
N GLN A 59 5.95 -11.80 -14.32
CA GLN A 59 4.82 -12.73 -14.35
C GLN A 59 5.19 -14.16 -13.96
N GLU A 60 6.34 -14.65 -14.41
CA GLU A 60 6.81 -15.98 -14.10
C GLU A 60 7.00 -16.16 -12.59
N GLN A 61 7.59 -15.17 -11.93
CA GLN A 61 7.82 -15.22 -10.49
C GLN A 61 6.48 -15.09 -9.72
N PHE A 62 5.55 -14.25 -10.17
CA PHE A 62 4.20 -14.16 -9.58
C PHE A 62 3.51 -15.53 -9.62
N THR A 63 3.57 -16.20 -10.77
CA THR A 63 2.97 -17.53 -10.97
C THR A 63 3.62 -18.57 -10.09
N ARG A 64 4.96 -18.70 -10.08
CA ARG A 64 5.71 -19.67 -9.28
C ARG A 64 5.43 -19.56 -7.79
N SER A 65 5.28 -18.34 -7.29
CA SER A 65 5.03 -18.07 -5.89
C SER A 65 3.54 -18.07 -5.54
N GLY A 66 2.68 -18.07 -6.56
CA GLY A 66 1.24 -18.04 -6.37
C GLY A 66 0.72 -16.75 -5.72
N ASP A 67 1.38 -15.61 -5.96
CA ASP A 67 1.04 -14.35 -5.35
C ASP A 67 -0.26 -13.77 -5.89
N ALA A 68 -1.14 -13.34 -5.01
CA ALA A 68 -2.38 -12.68 -5.41
C ALA A 68 -2.16 -11.18 -5.69
N ASN A 69 -1.31 -10.53 -4.90
CA ASN A 69 -1.01 -9.10 -5.00
C ASN A 69 0.50 -8.83 -4.92
N ILE A 70 0.87 -7.57 -5.16
CA ILE A 70 2.27 -7.17 -5.23
C ILE A 70 2.95 -7.14 -3.86
N ALA A 71 2.24 -6.88 -2.77
CA ALA A 71 2.83 -6.89 -1.44
C ALA A 71 3.42 -8.27 -1.09
N GLU A 72 2.74 -9.35 -1.50
CA GLU A 72 3.23 -10.72 -1.33
C GLU A 72 4.51 -10.99 -2.13
N SER A 73 4.60 -10.47 -3.34
CA SER A 73 5.76 -10.64 -4.21
C SER A 73 6.98 -9.88 -3.71
N LEU A 74 6.77 -8.64 -3.29
CA LEU A 74 7.86 -7.74 -2.89
C LEU A 74 8.56 -8.17 -1.60
N LYS A 75 7.87 -8.84 -0.67
CA LYS A 75 8.50 -9.36 0.56
C LYS A 75 9.64 -10.34 0.30
N ARG A 76 9.70 -10.95 -0.90
CA ARG A 76 10.76 -11.89 -1.30
C ARG A 76 11.94 -11.27 -2.04
N VAL A 77 11.85 -10.01 -2.38
CA VAL A 77 12.99 -9.28 -2.97
C VAL A 77 14.03 -9.02 -1.88
N SER A 78 15.30 -9.20 -2.22
CA SER A 78 16.43 -8.96 -1.30
C SER A 78 16.33 -7.57 -0.65
N GLY A 79 16.52 -7.49 0.67
CA GLY A 79 16.47 -6.24 1.42
C GLY A 79 15.08 -5.59 1.56
N LEU A 80 14.00 -6.30 1.17
CA LEU A 80 12.64 -5.83 1.34
C LEU A 80 11.92 -6.64 2.43
N SER A 81 11.05 -5.95 3.16
CA SER A 81 10.10 -6.55 4.09
C SER A 81 8.76 -5.83 3.97
N THR A 82 7.70 -6.45 4.48
CA THR A 82 6.38 -5.82 4.53
C THR A 82 5.94 -5.58 5.97
N VAL A 83 5.20 -4.51 6.17
CA VAL A 83 4.57 -4.16 7.45
C VAL A 83 3.06 -4.12 7.24
N GLY A 84 2.32 -4.83 8.10
CA GLY A 84 0.87 -4.98 7.98
C GLY A 84 0.41 -5.67 6.69
N GLY A 85 1.29 -6.40 5.99
CA GLY A 85 0.98 -7.03 4.71
C GLY A 85 0.74 -6.06 3.53
N LYS A 86 0.93 -4.75 3.73
CA LYS A 86 0.54 -3.68 2.80
C LYS A 86 1.69 -2.78 2.38
N TYR A 87 2.54 -2.37 3.34
CA TYR A 87 3.60 -1.38 3.13
C TYR A 87 4.94 -2.06 2.99
N VAL A 88 5.70 -1.63 1.99
CA VAL A 88 7.01 -2.20 1.69
C VAL A 88 8.11 -1.32 2.28
N TYR A 89 8.96 -1.93 3.09
CA TYR A 89 10.17 -1.33 3.65
C TYR A 89 11.37 -1.79 2.84
N VAL A 90 12.15 -0.84 2.36
CA VAL A 90 13.34 -1.11 1.54
C VAL A 90 14.58 -0.88 2.40
N ARG A 91 15.41 -1.92 2.57
CA ARG A 91 16.62 -1.87 3.41
C ARG A 91 16.34 -1.39 4.84
N GLY A 92 15.22 -1.85 5.40
CA GLY A 92 14.76 -1.48 6.74
C GLY A 92 14.19 -0.06 6.87
N LEU A 93 14.19 0.72 5.81
CA LEU A 93 13.63 2.07 5.79
C LEU A 93 12.13 2.02 5.54
N GLY A 94 11.35 2.70 6.39
CA GLY A 94 9.91 2.78 6.31
C GLY A 94 9.41 3.34 4.97
N GLU A 95 8.12 3.20 4.73
CA GLU A 95 7.45 3.58 3.49
C GLU A 95 7.70 5.04 3.09
N ARG A 96 7.88 5.96 4.06
CA ARG A 96 8.19 7.38 3.80
C ARG A 96 9.46 7.61 2.98
N TYR A 97 10.39 6.64 3.02
CA TYR A 97 11.68 6.70 2.33
C TYR A 97 11.64 6.03 0.95
N SER A 98 10.49 5.55 0.52
CA SER A 98 10.31 4.88 -0.77
C SER A 98 9.25 5.59 -1.61
N THR A 99 9.36 5.47 -2.94
CA THR A 99 8.40 6.03 -3.88
C THR A 99 7.81 4.92 -4.74
N ALA A 100 6.50 4.95 -4.93
CA ALA A 100 5.81 4.05 -5.84
C ALA A 100 5.39 4.80 -7.11
N LEU A 101 5.76 4.25 -8.25
CA LEU A 101 5.42 4.77 -9.57
C LEU A 101 4.58 3.73 -10.31
N MET A 102 3.63 4.17 -11.12
CA MET A 102 2.94 3.31 -12.08
C MET A 102 3.18 3.83 -13.49
N ASN A 103 3.86 3.03 -14.32
CA ASN A 103 4.31 3.41 -15.66
C ASN A 103 5.03 4.77 -15.66
N GLY A 104 5.80 5.08 -14.61
CA GLY A 104 6.57 6.31 -14.46
C GLY A 104 5.86 7.48 -13.76
N ALA A 105 4.56 7.44 -13.54
CA ALA A 105 3.80 8.46 -12.79
C ALA A 105 3.76 8.17 -11.29
N ILE A 106 3.83 9.21 -10.46
CA ILE A 106 3.75 9.09 -8.99
C ILE A 106 2.32 8.73 -8.59
N LEU A 107 2.17 7.71 -7.76
CA LEU A 107 0.87 7.27 -7.27
C LEU A 107 0.40 8.10 -6.07
N PRO A 108 -0.84 8.62 -6.07
CA PRO A 108 -1.49 9.13 -4.86
C PRO A 108 -1.82 7.99 -3.89
N SER A 109 -2.06 8.32 -2.63
CA SER A 109 -2.38 7.34 -1.59
C SER A 109 -3.78 7.54 -1.03
N PRO A 110 -4.66 6.52 -1.00
CA PRO A 110 -5.94 6.59 -0.32
C PRO A 110 -5.81 6.52 1.20
N GLU A 111 -4.59 6.36 1.72
CA GLU A 111 -4.38 6.24 3.16
C GLU A 111 -4.23 7.61 3.83
N PRO A 112 -4.91 7.79 4.97
CA PRO A 112 -4.88 9.10 5.63
C PRO A 112 -3.59 9.40 6.37
N ILE A 113 -2.74 8.40 6.65
CA ILE A 113 -1.49 8.58 7.39
C ILE A 113 -0.27 8.23 6.55
N ASN A 114 -0.39 7.24 5.67
CA ASN A 114 0.74 6.70 4.93
C ASN A 114 0.82 7.34 3.55
N ARG A 115 1.99 7.83 3.23
CA ARG A 115 2.29 8.50 1.97
C ARG A 115 2.23 7.55 0.78
N VAL A 116 2.72 6.34 0.94
CA VAL A 116 2.80 5.35 -0.13
C VAL A 116 1.50 4.58 -0.21
N VAL A 117 1.02 4.38 -1.43
CA VAL A 117 -0.15 3.56 -1.71
C VAL A 117 0.07 2.13 -1.20
N PRO A 118 -0.94 1.51 -0.55
CA PRO A 118 -0.84 0.12 -0.12
C PRO A 118 -0.63 -0.83 -1.30
N MET A 119 0.40 -1.68 -1.25
CA MET A 119 0.77 -2.59 -2.34
C MET A 119 -0.19 -3.77 -2.49
N ASP A 120 -1.01 -4.05 -1.48
CA ASP A 120 -2.08 -5.05 -1.54
C ASP A 120 -3.27 -4.64 -2.43
N LEU A 121 -3.37 -3.37 -2.84
CA LEU A 121 -4.34 -2.89 -3.82
C LEU A 121 -4.05 -3.36 -5.25
N PHE A 122 -2.83 -3.80 -5.57
CA PHE A 122 -2.41 -4.13 -6.92
C PHE A 122 -2.40 -5.65 -7.13
N PRO A 123 -3.42 -6.24 -7.79
CA PRO A 123 -3.38 -7.66 -8.12
C PRO A 123 -2.30 -7.93 -9.17
N THR A 124 -1.62 -9.08 -9.05
CA THR A 124 -0.58 -9.50 -10.00
C THR A 124 -1.12 -9.69 -11.42
N ALA A 125 -2.42 -9.92 -11.55
CA ALA A 125 -3.09 -10.13 -12.83
C ALA A 125 -3.00 -8.95 -13.80
N ILE A 126 -2.94 -7.71 -13.30
CA ILE A 126 -2.90 -6.48 -14.11
C ILE A 126 -1.49 -5.99 -14.44
N LEU A 127 -0.47 -6.53 -13.78
CA LEU A 127 0.92 -6.09 -13.92
C LEU A 127 1.73 -7.02 -14.81
N GLU A 128 2.62 -6.46 -15.60
CA GLU A 128 3.66 -7.17 -16.34
C GLU A 128 4.85 -7.47 -15.43
N SER A 129 5.30 -6.45 -14.70
CA SER A 129 6.44 -6.58 -13.78
C SER A 129 6.45 -5.44 -12.74
N VAL A 130 7.27 -5.64 -11.72
CA VAL A 130 7.66 -4.59 -10.78
C VAL A 130 9.17 -4.47 -10.79
N LEU A 131 9.68 -3.29 -11.10
CA LEU A 131 11.08 -2.95 -10.94
C LEU A 131 11.28 -2.31 -9.56
N VAL A 132 12.13 -2.91 -8.74
CA VAL A 132 12.59 -2.34 -7.48
C VAL A 132 14.00 -1.82 -7.67
N GLN A 133 14.18 -0.52 -7.69
CA GLN A 133 15.49 0.10 -7.84
C GLN A 133 15.98 0.62 -6.48
N LYS A 134 17.18 0.18 -6.07
CA LYS A 134 17.76 0.45 -4.75
C LYS A 134 18.88 1.49 -4.77
N THR A 135 19.40 1.82 -5.95
CA THR A 135 20.36 2.91 -6.15
C THR A 135 19.75 3.98 -7.03
N TYR A 136 20.01 5.23 -6.70
CA TYR A 136 19.39 6.39 -7.36
C TYR A 136 19.95 6.65 -8.76
N SER A 137 19.09 7.01 -9.70
CA SER A 137 19.38 7.63 -10.98
C SER A 137 18.65 8.96 -11.07
N ALA A 138 19.24 9.95 -11.72
CA ALA A 138 18.64 11.29 -11.87
C ALA A 138 17.29 11.27 -12.61
N ALA A 139 16.98 10.23 -13.34
CA ALA A 139 15.70 10.04 -14.02
C ALA A 139 14.52 9.81 -13.06
N PHE A 140 14.79 9.36 -11.83
CA PHE A 140 13.77 9.11 -10.81
C PHE A 140 13.53 10.33 -9.91
N PRO A 141 12.36 10.40 -9.24
CA PRO A 141 12.09 11.44 -8.25
C PRO A 141 13.18 11.51 -7.17
N ALA A 142 13.46 12.71 -6.67
CA ALA A 142 14.46 12.94 -5.64
C ALA A 142 14.11 12.31 -4.29
N GLU A 143 12.86 12.01 -4.05
CA GLU A 143 12.38 11.29 -2.87
C GLU A 143 12.76 9.80 -2.93
N PHE A 144 14.02 9.54 -2.58
CA PHE A 144 14.67 8.25 -2.70
C PHE A 144 15.56 7.97 -1.49
N GLY A 145 14.96 7.56 -0.37
CA GLY A 145 15.70 7.10 0.81
C GLY A 145 16.00 5.60 0.75
N GLY A 146 14.97 4.78 0.58
CA GLY A 146 15.04 3.32 0.45
C GLY A 146 15.22 2.87 -0.99
N GLY A 147 14.30 3.26 -1.86
CA GLY A 147 14.28 2.89 -3.26
C GLY A 147 13.00 3.35 -3.97
N VAL A 148 12.91 3.04 -5.25
CA VAL A 148 11.72 3.25 -6.08
C VAL A 148 11.16 1.91 -6.51
N MET A 149 9.83 1.76 -6.37
CA MET A 149 9.06 0.64 -6.88
C MET A 149 8.29 1.12 -8.12
N GLN A 150 8.67 0.64 -9.28
CA GLN A 150 7.99 0.97 -10.53
C GLN A 150 7.10 -0.19 -10.96
N LEU A 151 5.80 0.00 -10.79
CA LEU A 151 4.76 -0.91 -11.25
C LEU A 151 4.58 -0.72 -12.74
N ARG A 152 4.72 -1.78 -13.52
CA ARG A 152 4.52 -1.77 -14.96
C ARG A 152 3.27 -2.57 -15.28
N THR A 153 2.28 -1.91 -15.83
CA THR A 153 1.03 -2.57 -16.24
C THR A 153 1.25 -3.41 -17.47
N LYS A 154 0.47 -4.50 -17.58
CA LYS A 154 0.42 -5.28 -18.82
C LYS A 154 0.07 -4.36 -19.98
N LYS A 155 0.86 -4.50 -21.05
CA LYS A 155 0.65 -3.77 -22.29
C LYS A 155 -0.24 -4.62 -23.20
N SER A 156 -0.08 -4.53 -24.44
CA SER A 156 -0.73 -5.36 -25.43
C SER A 156 0.04 -6.64 -25.67
N THR A 157 -0.58 -7.55 -26.37
CA THR A 157 0.03 -8.77 -26.90
C THR A 157 0.03 -8.74 -28.42
N ASP A 158 0.95 -9.46 -29.02
CA ASP A 158 0.97 -9.71 -30.48
C ASP A 158 0.17 -10.95 -30.89
N GLU A 159 -0.50 -11.61 -29.92
CA GLU A 159 -1.33 -12.77 -30.14
C GLU A 159 -2.64 -12.65 -29.38
N PHE A 160 -3.69 -13.32 -29.90
CA PHE A 160 -4.95 -13.45 -29.18
C PHE A 160 -4.74 -14.36 -27.98
N PHE A 161 -5.22 -13.92 -26.83
CA PHE A 161 -5.42 -14.79 -25.68
C PHE A 161 -6.68 -14.39 -24.90
N TRP A 162 -7.24 -15.35 -24.21
CA TRP A 162 -8.28 -15.14 -23.22
C TRP A 162 -8.08 -16.12 -22.07
N ASN A 163 -7.79 -15.60 -20.89
CA ASN A 163 -7.58 -16.39 -19.68
C ASN A 163 -8.74 -16.19 -18.71
N VAL A 164 -9.15 -17.27 -18.08
CA VAL A 164 -10.14 -17.28 -17.01
C VAL A 164 -9.55 -18.05 -15.83
N THR A 165 -9.51 -17.42 -14.68
CA THR A 165 -9.01 -17.99 -13.43
C THR A 165 -10.12 -17.95 -12.39
N SER A 166 -10.28 -19.04 -11.63
CA SER A 166 -11.17 -19.08 -10.46
C SER A 166 -10.48 -19.77 -9.30
N SER A 167 -10.64 -19.25 -8.11
CA SER A 167 -10.10 -19.88 -6.90
C SER A 167 -11.10 -19.96 -5.77
N ILE A 168 -10.87 -20.96 -4.91
CA ILE A 168 -11.55 -21.14 -3.64
C ILE A 168 -10.50 -21.38 -2.56
N GLY A 169 -10.67 -20.77 -1.40
CA GLY A 169 -9.72 -20.89 -0.30
C GLY A 169 -10.37 -20.74 1.06
N GLY A 170 -9.52 -20.73 2.07
CA GLY A 170 -9.95 -20.46 3.43
C GLY A 170 -8.84 -20.63 4.45
N GLN A 171 -9.09 -20.12 5.65
CA GLN A 171 -8.17 -20.12 6.79
C GLN A 171 -8.70 -21.01 7.92
N ASN A 172 -7.80 -21.68 8.64
CA ASN A 172 -8.16 -22.62 9.69
C ASN A 172 -8.77 -21.96 10.93
N ASN A 173 -8.53 -20.67 11.17
CA ASN A 173 -9.10 -19.87 12.25
C ASN A 173 -10.40 -19.15 11.87
N THR A 174 -10.77 -19.12 10.59
CA THR A 174 -11.87 -18.31 10.05
C THR A 174 -12.92 -19.16 9.33
N THR A 175 -12.54 -19.89 8.31
CA THR A 175 -13.47 -20.60 7.43
C THR A 175 -14.23 -21.69 8.17
N PHE A 176 -15.57 -21.66 8.07
CA PHE A 176 -16.52 -22.52 8.79
C PHE A 176 -16.43 -22.39 10.33
N LYS A 177 -15.89 -21.26 10.82
CA LYS A 177 -15.95 -20.86 12.22
C LYS A 177 -16.97 -19.74 12.39
N ASP A 178 -17.45 -19.59 13.60
CA ASP A 178 -18.35 -18.49 13.94
C ASP A 178 -17.57 -17.19 13.97
N GLY A 179 -18.02 -16.21 13.19
CA GLY A 179 -17.52 -14.86 13.14
C GLY A 179 -18.65 -13.85 13.12
N PHE A 180 -18.33 -12.59 13.30
CA PHE A 180 -19.33 -11.53 13.33
C PHE A 180 -19.79 -11.19 11.91
N THR A 181 -21.11 -11.11 11.73
CA THR A 181 -21.76 -10.70 10.48
C THR A 181 -22.84 -9.66 10.75
N LEU A 182 -23.07 -8.78 9.81
CA LEU A 182 -24.13 -7.77 9.86
C LEU A 182 -24.77 -7.67 8.48
N ASP A 183 -26.10 -7.67 8.45
CA ASP A 183 -26.85 -7.41 7.24
C ASP A 183 -26.52 -6.00 6.72
N GLY A 184 -26.28 -5.89 5.43
CA GLY A 184 -25.82 -4.68 4.79
C GLY A 184 -26.60 -4.28 3.56
N GLY A 185 -26.01 -3.44 2.72
CA GLY A 185 -26.58 -3.00 1.44
C GLY A 185 -26.61 -4.11 0.40
N SER A 186 -27.48 -3.97 -0.59
CA SER A 186 -27.66 -4.97 -1.66
C SER A 186 -26.43 -5.12 -2.58
N ARG A 187 -25.47 -4.20 -2.52
CA ARG A 187 -24.25 -4.17 -3.34
C ARG A 187 -22.96 -4.43 -2.54
N ASP A 188 -23.08 -4.75 -1.26
CA ASP A 188 -21.91 -5.02 -0.39
C ASP A 188 -21.00 -6.13 -0.95
N TRP A 189 -21.59 -7.13 -1.60
CA TRP A 189 -20.85 -8.20 -2.27
C TRP A 189 -19.97 -7.75 -3.45
N LEU A 190 -20.19 -6.53 -3.98
CA LEU A 190 -19.34 -5.87 -4.98
C LEU A 190 -18.39 -4.84 -4.36
N GLY A 191 -18.42 -4.66 -3.04
CA GLY A 191 -17.64 -3.65 -2.35
C GLY A 191 -18.15 -2.22 -2.53
N TYR A 192 -19.46 -2.02 -2.81
CA TYR A 192 -20.07 -0.70 -2.96
C TYR A 192 -21.17 -0.48 -1.93
N ASP A 193 -21.10 0.62 -1.18
CA ASP A 193 -22.24 1.08 -0.39
C ASP A 193 -23.34 1.62 -1.33
N ASP A 194 -24.54 1.04 -1.25
CA ASP A 194 -25.70 1.46 -2.05
C ASP A 194 -26.48 2.61 -1.41
N GLY A 195 -25.89 3.25 -0.41
CA GLY A 195 -26.49 4.31 0.38
C GLY A 195 -27.02 3.84 1.74
N HIS A 196 -26.86 2.55 2.08
CA HIS A 196 -27.27 1.99 3.37
C HIS A 196 -26.55 2.69 4.55
N ARG A 197 -25.29 3.09 4.34
CA ARG A 197 -24.43 3.77 5.32
C ARG A 197 -24.33 5.29 5.10
N ALA A 198 -25.01 5.80 4.07
CA ALA A 198 -24.92 7.22 3.75
C ALA A 198 -25.57 8.12 4.83
N MET A 199 -25.08 9.32 4.98
CA MET A 199 -25.78 10.35 5.76
C MET A 199 -27.23 10.52 5.25
N SER A 200 -28.21 10.53 6.15
CA SER A 200 -29.58 10.78 5.77
C SER A 200 -29.76 12.17 5.12
N ASP A 201 -30.71 12.33 4.21
CA ASP A 201 -30.97 13.62 3.55
C ASP A 201 -31.34 14.71 4.56
N THR A 202 -31.91 14.34 5.69
CA THR A 202 -32.23 15.26 6.78
C THR A 202 -30.97 15.78 7.45
N LEU A 203 -30.00 14.89 7.70
CA LEU A 203 -28.68 15.27 8.24
C LEU A 203 -27.91 16.12 7.24
N LYS A 204 -27.82 15.70 5.96
CA LYS A 204 -27.14 16.45 4.89
C LYS A 204 -27.64 17.89 4.78
N ARG A 205 -28.96 18.06 4.83
CA ARG A 205 -29.56 19.42 4.77
C ARG A 205 -29.27 20.25 6.03
N ALA A 206 -29.23 19.62 7.20
CA ALA A 206 -28.97 20.33 8.46
C ALA A 206 -27.51 20.82 8.57
N VAL A 207 -26.57 20.08 7.99
CA VAL A 207 -25.13 20.39 8.04
C VAL A 207 -24.62 21.08 6.77
N ALA A 208 -25.48 21.35 5.80
CA ALA A 208 -25.11 22.05 4.58
C ALA A 208 -24.56 23.44 4.87
N GLY A 209 -23.48 23.86 4.19
CA GLY A 209 -22.84 25.15 4.34
C GLY A 209 -22.14 25.34 5.69
N ASP A 210 -21.45 24.32 6.15
CA ASP A 210 -20.60 24.33 7.36
C ASP A 210 -21.33 24.59 8.68
N ASN A 211 -22.64 24.30 8.72
CA ASN A 211 -23.42 24.41 9.95
C ASN A 211 -23.08 23.26 10.91
N LYS A 212 -22.72 23.62 12.14
CA LYS A 212 -22.53 22.64 13.22
C LYS A 212 -23.86 22.17 13.80
N LEU A 213 -24.02 20.85 13.88
CA LEU A 213 -25.20 20.25 14.50
C LEU A 213 -25.12 20.35 16.03
N LYS A 214 -25.56 21.46 16.59
CA LYS A 214 -25.59 21.74 18.02
C LYS A 214 -26.99 22.20 18.47
N LYS A 215 -27.33 21.89 19.71
CA LYS A 215 -28.63 22.27 20.27
C LYS A 215 -28.74 23.77 20.35
N TYR A 216 -29.87 24.34 19.85
CA TYR A 216 -30.23 25.74 20.05
C TYR A 216 -30.27 26.08 21.53
N SER A 217 -29.68 27.22 21.88
CA SER A 217 -29.82 27.82 23.20
C SER A 217 -30.10 29.34 23.09
N VAL A 218 -30.61 29.93 24.16
CA VAL A 218 -30.86 31.39 24.22
C VAL A 218 -29.54 32.18 24.04
N TYR A 219 -28.41 31.57 24.39
CA TYR A 219 -27.07 32.15 24.29
C TYR A 219 -26.40 31.87 22.94
N ASP A 220 -26.84 30.83 22.25
CA ASP A 220 -26.33 30.41 20.95
C ASP A 220 -27.50 30.26 19.97
N LYS A 221 -27.77 31.35 19.26
CA LYS A 221 -28.86 31.40 18.28
C LYS A 221 -28.58 30.67 16.95
N GLN A 222 -27.40 30.17 16.76
CA GLN A 222 -27.02 29.37 15.59
C GLN A 222 -27.32 27.87 15.77
N GLY A 223 -27.83 27.47 16.93
CA GLY A 223 -28.17 26.08 17.23
C GLY A 223 -29.41 25.60 16.49
N VAL A 224 -29.53 24.29 16.35
CA VAL A 224 -30.65 23.58 15.74
C VAL A 224 -31.75 23.36 16.80
N PRO A 225 -33.03 23.60 16.48
CA PRO A 225 -34.12 23.28 17.38
C PRO A 225 -34.16 21.82 17.81
N MET A 226 -34.64 21.56 19.02
CA MET A 226 -34.70 20.18 19.54
C MET A 226 -35.59 19.27 18.70
N GLU A 227 -36.65 19.80 18.10
CA GLU A 227 -37.53 19.05 17.19
C GLU A 227 -36.76 18.52 15.97
N ASP A 228 -35.93 19.39 15.37
CA ASP A 228 -35.12 19.02 14.22
C ASP A 228 -33.99 18.02 14.63
N LEU A 229 -33.35 18.24 15.79
CA LEU A 229 -32.36 17.29 16.33
C LEU A 229 -32.98 15.90 16.59
N THR A 230 -34.22 15.89 17.06
CA THR A 230 -35.01 14.66 17.26
C THR A 230 -35.28 13.96 15.93
N ALA A 231 -35.69 14.72 14.91
CA ALA A 231 -35.98 14.18 13.58
C ALA A 231 -34.70 13.62 12.92
N ILE A 232 -33.57 14.33 13.04
CA ILE A 232 -32.29 13.91 12.55
C ILE A 232 -31.84 12.63 13.28
N GLY A 233 -31.91 12.61 14.62
CA GLY A 233 -31.50 11.46 15.43
C GLY A 233 -32.30 10.19 15.09
N LYS A 234 -33.61 10.33 14.84
CA LYS A 234 -34.48 9.23 14.41
C LYS A 234 -34.25 8.76 12.98
N ALA A 235 -33.56 9.54 12.16
CA ALA A 235 -33.27 9.23 10.79
C ALA A 235 -31.96 8.43 10.62
N PHE A 236 -31.19 8.25 11.69
CA PHE A 236 -30.02 7.36 11.65
C PHE A 236 -30.47 5.90 11.60
N ASN A 237 -29.70 5.08 10.89
CA ASN A 237 -29.87 3.63 10.91
C ASN A 237 -29.67 3.11 12.36
N ASN A 238 -30.63 2.31 12.85
CA ASN A 238 -30.68 1.77 14.22
C ASN A 238 -30.28 0.28 14.25
N GLU A 239 -29.36 -0.16 13.41
CA GLU A 239 -28.81 -1.52 13.35
C GLU A 239 -27.42 -1.49 13.96
N TYR A 240 -27.20 -2.12 15.12
CA TYR A 240 -25.91 -2.10 15.83
C TYR A 240 -25.43 -3.48 16.21
N THR A 241 -26.35 -4.43 16.36
CA THR A 241 -26.06 -5.79 16.79
C THR A 241 -25.65 -6.61 15.59
N PHE A 242 -24.45 -7.15 15.61
CA PHE A 242 -24.01 -8.14 14.65
C PHE A 242 -24.29 -9.55 15.15
N ASP A 243 -24.59 -10.44 14.21
CA ASP A 243 -24.82 -11.85 14.48
C ASP A 243 -23.50 -12.61 14.53
N SER A 244 -23.52 -13.83 15.09
CA SER A 244 -22.40 -14.75 15.03
C SER A 244 -22.79 -15.92 14.13
N GLU A 245 -22.19 -15.98 12.94
CA GLU A 245 -22.51 -16.97 11.94
C GLU A 245 -21.25 -17.69 11.43
N SER A 246 -21.45 -18.87 10.85
CA SER A 246 -20.36 -19.63 10.24
C SER A 246 -19.88 -18.93 8.97
N LEU A 247 -18.62 -18.47 8.97
CA LEU A 247 -18.03 -17.72 7.88
C LEU A 247 -17.80 -18.60 6.63
N PRO A 248 -18.04 -18.08 5.43
CA PRO A 248 -17.90 -18.85 4.19
C PRO A 248 -16.43 -19.02 3.78
N VAL A 249 -16.22 -19.69 2.67
CA VAL A 249 -14.94 -19.82 1.98
C VAL A 249 -14.61 -18.54 1.23
N ASP A 250 -13.31 -18.28 1.07
CA ASP A 250 -12.80 -17.22 0.20
C ASP A 250 -12.97 -17.63 -1.27
N THR A 251 -13.27 -16.66 -2.12
CA THR A 251 -13.47 -16.90 -3.56
C THR A 251 -12.81 -15.81 -4.39
N SER A 252 -12.24 -16.17 -5.53
CA SER A 252 -11.78 -15.19 -6.52
C SER A 252 -12.12 -15.61 -7.95
N PHE A 253 -12.22 -14.59 -8.79
CA PHE A 253 -12.44 -14.74 -10.23
C PHE A 253 -11.65 -13.67 -10.97
N THR A 254 -10.80 -14.10 -11.92
CA THR A 254 -10.05 -13.20 -12.78
C THR A 254 -10.30 -13.57 -14.23
N THR A 255 -10.50 -12.59 -15.08
CA THR A 255 -10.48 -12.79 -16.53
C THR A 255 -9.62 -11.75 -17.20
N SER A 256 -8.79 -12.17 -18.16
CA SER A 256 -7.98 -11.28 -18.96
C SER A 256 -7.99 -11.69 -20.41
N PHE A 257 -8.00 -10.73 -21.30
CA PHE A 257 -8.00 -10.94 -22.74
C PHE A 257 -7.09 -9.93 -23.43
N GLY A 258 -6.56 -10.33 -24.57
CA GLY A 258 -5.76 -9.46 -25.41
C GLY A 258 -5.82 -9.88 -26.87
N ASN A 259 -5.64 -8.92 -27.77
CA ASN A 259 -5.58 -9.16 -29.20
C ASN A 259 -4.97 -7.95 -29.92
N PHE A 260 -4.69 -8.09 -31.20
CA PHE A 260 -4.29 -7.02 -32.08
C PHE A 260 -5.00 -7.08 -33.44
N ASN A 261 -5.05 -5.97 -34.15
CA ASN A 261 -5.58 -5.90 -35.52
C ASN A 261 -4.67 -5.02 -36.36
N GLU A 262 -4.30 -5.47 -37.54
CA GLU A 262 -3.58 -4.68 -38.52
C GLU A 262 -4.50 -3.67 -39.21
N ILE A 263 -4.01 -2.46 -39.47
CA ILE A 263 -4.78 -1.39 -40.09
C ILE A 263 -4.49 -1.35 -41.59
N GLY A 264 -5.37 -1.94 -42.40
CA GLY A 264 -5.27 -1.97 -43.85
C GLY A 264 -3.97 -2.60 -44.34
N ASP A 265 -3.39 -2.06 -45.43
CA ASP A 265 -2.07 -2.48 -45.96
C ASP A 265 -0.91 -1.78 -45.27
N SER A 266 -1.15 -0.97 -44.25
CA SER A 266 -0.13 -0.30 -43.47
C SER A 266 0.48 -1.26 -42.43
N ARG A 267 1.72 -0.97 -41.99
CA ARG A 267 2.32 -1.73 -40.89
C ARG A 267 1.79 -1.29 -39.52
N ALA A 268 0.73 -0.47 -39.51
CA ALA A 268 0.16 0.01 -38.27
C ALA A 268 -0.75 -1.06 -37.67
N LYS A 269 -0.70 -1.18 -36.34
CA LYS A 269 -1.52 -2.13 -35.57
C LYS A 269 -2.26 -1.40 -34.46
N ILE A 270 -3.49 -1.82 -34.20
CA ILE A 270 -4.18 -1.51 -32.95
C ILE A 270 -4.12 -2.78 -32.11
N ASN A 271 -3.57 -2.64 -30.91
CA ASN A 271 -3.53 -3.70 -29.94
C ASN A 271 -4.33 -3.30 -28.71
N TYR A 272 -4.91 -4.28 -28.03
CA TYR A 272 -5.69 -4.03 -26.84
C TYR A 272 -5.54 -5.16 -25.82
N PHE A 273 -5.60 -4.78 -24.55
CA PHE A 273 -5.57 -5.67 -23.40
C PHE A 273 -6.63 -5.24 -22.40
N GLY A 274 -7.31 -6.20 -21.79
CA GLY A 274 -8.23 -5.95 -20.69
C GLY A 274 -8.17 -7.07 -19.67
N ALA A 275 -8.34 -6.71 -18.39
CA ALA A 275 -8.51 -7.67 -17.30
C ALA A 275 -9.48 -7.14 -16.26
N ILE A 276 -10.22 -8.07 -15.64
CA ILE A 276 -11.07 -7.83 -14.48
C ILE A 276 -10.69 -8.87 -13.44
N ASP A 277 -10.51 -8.42 -12.22
CA ASP A 277 -10.23 -9.24 -11.05
C ASP A 277 -11.24 -8.95 -9.97
N TYR A 278 -11.78 -10.00 -9.36
CA TYR A 278 -12.72 -9.94 -8.25
C TYR A 278 -12.30 -10.95 -7.18
N SER A 279 -12.27 -10.53 -5.92
CA SER A 279 -12.11 -11.43 -4.79
C SER A 279 -13.02 -11.07 -3.63
N ASN A 280 -13.39 -12.06 -2.84
CA ASN A 280 -14.12 -11.91 -1.59
C ASN A 280 -13.49 -12.86 -0.56
N SER A 281 -12.96 -12.29 0.51
CA SER A 281 -12.26 -13.01 1.56
C SER A 281 -12.75 -12.62 2.95
N TRP A 282 -12.56 -13.53 3.89
CA TRP A 282 -12.94 -13.38 5.28
C TRP A 282 -11.75 -13.64 6.19
N ASP A 283 -11.58 -12.80 7.21
CA ASP A 283 -10.60 -12.98 8.26
C ASP A 283 -11.23 -12.79 9.64
N SER A 284 -10.92 -13.66 10.59
CA SER A 284 -11.40 -13.57 11.96
C SER A 284 -10.24 -13.73 12.93
N ASN A 285 -10.05 -12.72 13.75
CA ASN A 285 -8.91 -12.63 14.64
C ASN A 285 -9.30 -12.41 16.09
N GLU A 286 -8.61 -13.12 16.99
CA GLU A 286 -8.57 -12.82 18.42
C GLU A 286 -7.20 -12.23 18.76
N VAL A 287 -7.21 -11.01 19.33
CA VAL A 287 -5.99 -10.29 19.67
C VAL A 287 -5.98 -9.97 21.16
N GLN A 288 -5.00 -10.51 21.87
CA GLN A 288 -4.74 -10.12 23.25
C GLN A 288 -3.95 -8.81 23.23
N GLN A 289 -4.44 -7.78 23.94
CA GLN A 289 -3.82 -6.46 24.04
C GLN A 289 -3.62 -6.09 25.49
N ASN A 290 -2.40 -5.70 25.86
CA ASN A 290 -2.06 -5.31 27.22
C ASN A 290 -1.34 -3.96 27.21
N ARG A 291 -1.60 -3.16 28.24
CA ARG A 291 -0.86 -1.92 28.48
C ARG A 291 -0.04 -2.03 29.75
N TRP A 292 1.22 -1.66 29.62
CA TRP A 292 2.19 -1.69 30.69
C TRP A 292 2.67 -0.29 31.03
N VAL A 293 2.80 0.02 32.31
CA VAL A 293 3.27 1.30 32.84
C VAL A 293 4.37 1.07 33.88
N PRO A 294 5.26 2.06 34.12
CA PRO A 294 6.31 1.94 35.12
C PRO A 294 5.75 1.70 36.52
N ALA A 295 6.26 0.68 37.21
CA ALA A 295 5.91 0.37 38.61
C ALA A 295 7.06 0.65 39.60
N GLY A 296 8.20 1.12 39.08
CA GLY A 296 9.43 1.40 39.80
C GLY A 296 10.61 0.52 39.36
N GLY A 297 11.74 1.12 39.07
CA GLY A 297 12.89 0.45 38.47
C GLY A 297 12.59 -0.04 37.06
N GLU A 298 12.97 -1.28 36.75
CA GLU A 298 12.69 -1.95 35.47
C GLU A 298 11.37 -2.73 35.48
N ILE A 299 10.60 -2.67 36.56
CA ILE A 299 9.37 -3.42 36.71
C ILE A 299 8.22 -2.63 36.09
N LEU A 300 7.43 -3.31 35.26
CA LEU A 300 6.18 -2.78 34.69
C LEU A 300 4.98 -3.41 35.42
N SER A 301 3.92 -2.63 35.59
CA SER A 301 2.61 -3.12 36.01
C SER A 301 1.60 -3.05 34.88
N GLN A 302 0.72 -4.03 34.82
CA GLN A 302 -0.36 -4.07 33.84
C GLN A 302 -1.44 -3.05 34.23
N GLN A 303 -1.75 -2.16 33.33
CA GLN A 303 -2.76 -1.11 33.49
C GLN A 303 -4.03 -1.44 32.71
N GLU A 304 -3.89 -2.16 31.59
CA GLU A 304 -5.01 -2.58 30.76
C GLU A 304 -4.80 -4.03 30.31
N GLU A 305 -5.88 -4.78 30.24
CA GLU A 305 -5.94 -6.11 29.65
C GLU A 305 -7.20 -6.20 28.82
N LEU A 306 -7.03 -6.31 27.51
CA LEU A 306 -8.11 -6.32 26.55
C LEU A 306 -8.02 -7.55 25.67
N ASN A 307 -9.16 -8.12 25.36
CA ASN A 307 -9.33 -9.16 24.36
C ASN A 307 -10.17 -8.58 23.22
N PHE A 308 -9.54 -8.38 22.07
CA PHE A 308 -10.18 -7.96 20.83
C PHE A 308 -10.61 -9.19 20.06
N GLN A 309 -11.85 -9.21 19.62
CA GLN A 309 -12.40 -10.18 18.68
C GLN A 309 -12.94 -9.41 17.49
N GLY A 310 -12.49 -9.76 16.30
CA GLY A 310 -12.88 -9.06 15.08
C GLY A 310 -13.09 -10.00 13.91
N THR A 311 -14.02 -9.64 13.04
CA THR A 311 -14.20 -10.25 11.73
C THR A 311 -14.13 -9.17 10.68
N GLU A 312 -13.37 -9.42 9.63
CA GLU A 312 -13.23 -8.56 8.45
C GLU A 312 -13.68 -9.33 7.21
N ASN A 313 -14.60 -8.74 6.44
CA ASN A 313 -14.89 -9.16 5.08
C ASN A 313 -14.24 -8.17 4.13
N SER A 314 -13.38 -8.64 3.24
CA SER A 314 -12.72 -7.84 2.21
C SER A 314 -13.22 -8.23 0.83
N VAL A 315 -13.60 -7.21 0.04
CA VAL A 315 -13.99 -7.38 -1.37
C VAL A 315 -13.08 -6.52 -2.22
N ASP A 316 -12.33 -7.15 -3.12
CA ASP A 316 -11.50 -6.48 -4.11
C ASP A 316 -12.16 -6.57 -5.49
N LEU A 317 -12.22 -5.45 -6.20
CA LEU A 317 -12.71 -5.35 -7.58
C LEU A 317 -11.77 -4.46 -8.38
N SER A 318 -11.06 -5.06 -9.33
CA SER A 318 -10.07 -4.35 -10.13
C SER A 318 -10.33 -4.53 -11.61
N GLY A 319 -10.06 -3.50 -12.40
CA GLY A 319 -10.17 -3.53 -13.84
C GLY A 319 -9.10 -2.72 -14.53
N ILE A 320 -8.54 -3.23 -15.60
CA ILE A 320 -7.62 -2.52 -16.49
C ILE A 320 -8.06 -2.69 -17.93
N PHE A 321 -7.91 -1.61 -18.69
CA PHE A 321 -8.06 -1.62 -20.13
C PHE A 321 -6.96 -0.77 -20.77
N SER A 322 -6.25 -1.35 -21.72
CA SER A 322 -5.17 -0.69 -22.46
C SER A 322 -5.42 -0.81 -23.96
N VAL A 323 -5.25 0.29 -24.70
CA VAL A 323 -5.28 0.34 -26.15
C VAL A 323 -4.01 1.01 -26.66
N GLY A 324 -3.27 0.30 -27.50
CA GLY A 324 -2.09 0.80 -28.16
C GLY A 324 -2.32 0.98 -29.67
N LEU A 325 -1.75 2.03 -30.22
CA LEU A 325 -1.63 2.27 -31.66
C LEU A 325 -0.14 2.25 -32.03
N ASP A 326 0.29 1.12 -32.60
CA ASP A 326 1.63 1.03 -33.19
C ASP A 326 1.55 1.54 -34.63
N LEU A 327 2.09 2.74 -34.84
CA LEU A 327 2.13 3.32 -36.20
C LEU A 327 3.11 2.57 -37.10
N ASN A 328 4.16 2.06 -36.51
CA ASN A 328 5.17 1.15 -37.07
C ASN A 328 6.00 0.57 -35.87
N GLU A 329 7.06 -0.17 -36.17
CA GLU A 329 7.95 -0.80 -35.17
C GLU A 329 8.63 0.22 -34.23
N ASN A 330 8.67 1.49 -34.60
CA ASN A 330 9.41 2.55 -33.90
C ASN A 330 8.53 3.58 -33.19
N HIS A 331 7.23 3.57 -33.44
CA HIS A 331 6.33 4.62 -32.93
C HIS A 331 5.04 4.01 -32.36
N ASN A 332 4.87 4.16 -31.08
CA ASN A 332 3.71 3.69 -30.34
C ASN A 332 3.03 4.83 -29.56
N VAL A 333 1.72 4.81 -29.49
CA VAL A 333 0.93 5.64 -28.58
C VAL A 333 -0.07 4.72 -27.86
N ARG A 334 -0.18 4.85 -26.55
CA ARG A 334 -1.00 3.97 -25.71
C ARG A 334 -1.84 4.77 -24.73
N LEU A 335 -3.10 4.36 -24.61
CA LEU A 335 -4.00 4.79 -23.55
C LEU A 335 -4.20 3.59 -22.60
N THR A 336 -3.94 3.81 -21.32
CA THR A 336 -4.20 2.82 -20.26
C THR A 336 -5.16 3.41 -19.23
N SER A 337 -6.23 2.71 -18.92
CA SER A 337 -7.20 3.07 -17.90
C SER A 337 -7.29 1.93 -16.88
N LEU A 338 -7.17 2.26 -15.62
CA LEU A 338 -7.14 1.33 -14.49
C LEU A 338 -8.08 1.81 -13.40
N VAL A 339 -8.83 0.90 -12.80
CA VAL A 339 -9.58 1.12 -11.56
C VAL A 339 -9.26 -0.03 -10.61
N LEU A 340 -8.80 0.29 -9.42
CA LEU A 340 -8.58 -0.63 -8.31
C LEU A 340 -9.50 -0.23 -7.19
N ARG A 341 -10.28 -1.17 -6.68
CA ARG A 341 -11.19 -0.94 -5.56
C ARG A 341 -11.04 -2.04 -4.52
N LYS A 342 -10.94 -1.64 -3.27
CA LYS A 342 -10.94 -2.54 -2.11
C LYS A 342 -11.90 -2.02 -1.06
N MET A 343 -12.81 -2.87 -0.64
CA MET A 343 -13.70 -2.64 0.49
C MET A 343 -13.31 -3.55 1.65
N ASP A 344 -13.25 -2.98 2.85
CA ASP A 344 -13.11 -3.72 4.11
C ASP A 344 -14.31 -3.41 5.02
N HIS A 345 -15.08 -4.44 5.38
CA HIS A 345 -16.14 -4.36 6.39
C HIS A 345 -15.69 -5.06 7.66
N ARG A 346 -15.45 -4.26 8.71
CA ARG A 346 -14.91 -4.72 9.99
C ARG A 346 -15.95 -4.63 11.09
N LEU A 347 -16.14 -5.72 11.76
CA LEU A 347 -16.99 -5.84 12.96
C LEU A 347 -16.13 -6.33 14.10
N SER A 348 -16.13 -5.61 15.22
CA SER A 348 -15.28 -6.00 16.34
C SER A 348 -15.91 -5.73 17.70
N ARG A 349 -15.49 -6.54 18.68
CA ARG A 349 -15.82 -6.43 20.08
C ARG A 349 -14.54 -6.54 20.90
N THR A 350 -14.30 -5.55 21.76
CA THR A 350 -13.17 -5.55 22.68
C THR A 350 -13.70 -5.66 24.10
N LEU A 351 -13.26 -6.65 24.84
CA LEU A 351 -13.64 -6.91 26.23
C LEU A 351 -12.42 -6.82 27.14
N GLY A 352 -12.60 -6.39 28.37
CA GLY A 352 -11.54 -6.43 29.37
C GLY A 352 -11.59 -5.28 30.36
N TYR A 353 -10.45 -4.97 30.96
CA TYR A 353 -10.36 -3.85 31.89
C TYR A 353 -9.37 -2.79 31.44
N ILE A 354 -9.67 -1.56 31.81
CA ILE A 354 -8.78 -0.41 31.72
C ILE A 354 -8.81 0.35 33.06
N GLU A 355 -7.81 1.20 33.32
CA GLU A 355 -7.73 1.95 34.59
C GLU A 355 -9.04 2.64 35.01
N SER A 356 -9.88 3.01 34.06
CA SER A 356 -11.12 3.76 34.29
C SER A 356 -12.38 2.90 34.26
N SER A 357 -12.28 1.59 34.02
CA SER A 357 -13.40 0.65 33.98
C SER A 357 -12.90 -0.78 34.17
N ASP A 358 -13.42 -1.46 35.19
CA ASP A 358 -13.10 -2.86 35.48
C ASP A 358 -13.77 -3.85 34.52
N ASP A 359 -14.81 -3.42 33.81
CA ASP A 359 -15.59 -4.18 32.83
C ASP A 359 -15.90 -3.30 31.64
N LEU A 360 -14.96 -3.25 30.74
CA LEU A 360 -15.06 -2.54 29.47
C LEU A 360 -15.59 -3.45 28.38
N GLU A 361 -16.61 -3.00 27.68
CA GLU A 361 -16.96 -3.53 26.38
C GLU A 361 -16.94 -2.38 25.35
N ARG A 362 -16.25 -2.57 24.23
CA ARG A 362 -16.26 -1.66 23.09
C ARG A 362 -16.70 -2.43 21.85
N VAL A 363 -17.68 -1.89 21.16
CA VAL A 363 -18.20 -2.42 19.91
C VAL A 363 -17.87 -1.43 18.79
N GLU A 364 -17.36 -1.92 17.68
CA GLU A 364 -16.95 -1.10 16.55
C GLU A 364 -17.42 -1.74 15.24
N LEU A 365 -18.09 -0.94 14.41
CA LEU A 365 -18.58 -1.30 13.08
C LEU A 365 -17.98 -0.31 12.09
N GLU A 366 -17.13 -0.77 11.19
CA GLU A 366 -16.43 0.06 10.23
C GLU A 366 -16.59 -0.50 8.81
N TRP A 367 -16.93 0.38 7.90
CA TRP A 367 -16.92 0.13 6.46
C TRP A 367 -15.93 1.09 5.82
N ILE A 368 -15.00 0.56 5.04
CA ILE A 368 -13.97 1.35 4.35
C ILE A 368 -13.96 0.97 2.88
N GLU A 369 -14.10 1.94 2.01
CA GLU A 369 -13.88 1.81 0.58
C GLU A 369 -12.62 2.56 0.20
N ARG A 370 -11.71 1.90 -0.52
CA ARG A 370 -10.54 2.51 -1.14
C ARG A 370 -10.65 2.31 -2.64
N GLU A 371 -10.46 3.37 -3.40
CA GLU A 371 -10.47 3.32 -4.85
C GLU A 371 -9.27 4.10 -5.39
N LEU A 372 -8.59 3.53 -6.38
CA LEU A 372 -7.57 4.21 -7.16
C LEU A 372 -7.95 4.08 -8.63
N SER A 373 -8.21 5.22 -9.28
CA SER A 373 -8.43 5.30 -10.71
C SER A 373 -7.27 6.01 -11.40
N SER A 374 -6.83 5.49 -12.54
CA SER A 374 -5.69 6.03 -13.29
C SER A 374 -5.97 6.01 -14.77
N HIS A 375 -5.76 7.15 -15.41
CA HIS A 375 -5.86 7.33 -16.86
C HIS A 375 -4.54 7.86 -17.38
N GLN A 376 -3.86 7.08 -18.20
CA GLN A 376 -2.52 7.42 -18.70
C GLN A 376 -2.49 7.38 -20.22
N LEU A 377 -1.94 8.43 -20.82
CA LEU A 377 -1.61 8.49 -22.23
C LEU A 377 -0.09 8.56 -22.37
N GLN A 378 0.48 7.62 -23.10
CA GLN A 378 1.93 7.47 -23.27
C GLN A 378 2.29 7.39 -24.75
N GLY A 379 3.47 7.86 -25.10
CA GLY A 379 4.03 7.69 -26.43
C GLY A 379 5.50 7.38 -26.39
N ASP A 380 5.90 6.35 -27.14
CA ASP A 380 7.26 5.88 -27.29
C ASP A 380 7.66 6.02 -28.76
N HIS A 381 8.72 6.81 -29.02
CA HIS A 381 9.16 7.11 -30.36
C HIS A 381 10.66 6.91 -30.51
N TYR A 382 11.06 6.05 -31.45
CA TYR A 382 12.45 5.73 -31.75
C TYR A 382 12.80 6.23 -33.19
N PHE A 383 13.90 6.94 -33.31
CA PHE A 383 14.39 7.51 -34.55
C PHE A 383 15.82 7.03 -34.78
N PRO A 384 16.03 5.89 -35.45
CA PRO A 384 17.36 5.28 -35.60
C PRO A 384 18.33 6.16 -36.41
N GLU A 385 17.81 6.98 -37.34
CA GLU A 385 18.64 7.84 -38.19
C GLU A 385 19.20 9.09 -37.48
N PHE A 386 18.69 9.41 -36.28
CA PHE A 386 19.06 10.60 -35.51
C PHE A 386 19.84 10.22 -34.23
N ASN A 387 20.97 9.50 -34.38
CA ASN A 387 21.75 9.00 -33.24
C ASN A 387 20.94 8.16 -32.27
N GLU A 388 20.11 7.29 -32.82
CA GLU A 388 19.21 6.42 -32.00
C GLU A 388 18.35 7.25 -31.01
N LEU A 389 17.83 8.36 -31.43
CA LEU A 389 16.99 9.24 -30.63
C LEU A 389 15.74 8.49 -30.17
N VAL A 390 15.55 8.40 -28.84
CA VAL A 390 14.32 7.94 -28.22
C VAL A 390 13.64 9.11 -27.55
N ILE A 391 12.33 9.24 -27.75
CA ILE A 391 11.48 10.21 -27.08
C ILE A 391 10.33 9.45 -26.43
N ASN A 392 10.27 9.48 -25.11
CA ASN A 392 9.17 8.94 -24.33
C ASN A 392 8.45 10.08 -23.63
N TRP A 393 7.12 10.10 -23.74
CA TRP A 393 6.32 11.08 -23.03
C TRP A 393 5.09 10.41 -22.40
N ARG A 394 4.63 10.97 -21.30
CA ARG A 394 3.43 10.52 -20.61
C ARG A 394 2.62 11.70 -20.10
N TYR A 395 1.32 11.52 -20.08
CA TYR A 395 0.37 12.30 -19.31
C TYR A 395 -0.44 11.34 -18.45
N SER A 396 -0.61 11.66 -17.19
CA SER A 396 -1.33 10.81 -16.23
C SER A 396 -2.26 11.68 -15.40
N ASP A 397 -3.48 11.19 -15.23
CA ASP A 397 -4.49 11.70 -14.29
C ASP A 397 -4.86 10.54 -13.37
N ILE A 398 -4.56 10.68 -12.08
CA ILE A 398 -4.70 9.60 -11.09
C ILE A 398 -5.42 10.16 -9.86
N GLU A 399 -6.48 9.49 -9.46
CA GLU A 399 -7.28 9.82 -8.28
C GLU A 399 -7.32 8.62 -7.31
N ALA A 400 -7.07 8.88 -6.03
CA ALA A 400 -7.23 7.91 -4.96
C ALA A 400 -8.27 8.43 -3.96
N ASN A 401 -9.29 7.62 -3.69
CA ASN A 401 -10.37 7.93 -2.76
C ASN A 401 -10.37 6.95 -1.59
N ARG A 402 -10.75 7.45 -0.42
CA ARG A 402 -11.09 6.63 0.74
C ARG A 402 -12.35 7.16 1.40
N ASP A 403 -13.38 6.33 1.40
CA ASP A 403 -14.65 6.61 2.03
C ASP A 403 -14.87 5.67 3.22
N SER A 404 -15.18 6.24 4.38
CA SER A 404 -15.60 5.48 5.56
C SER A 404 -16.91 6.09 6.09
N PRO A 405 -18.03 5.69 5.46
CA PRO A 405 -19.36 6.16 5.87
C PRO A 405 -19.82 5.43 7.13
N ASP A 406 -20.35 6.21 8.08
CA ASP A 406 -21.02 5.70 9.29
C ASP A 406 -20.20 4.72 10.14
N HIS A 407 -18.92 5.00 10.31
CA HIS A 407 -18.08 4.27 11.25
C HIS A 407 -18.62 4.48 12.68
N ARG A 408 -19.02 3.40 13.35
CA ARG A 408 -19.72 3.41 14.63
C ARG A 408 -18.84 2.84 15.73
N ILE A 409 -18.76 3.56 16.85
CA ILE A 409 -18.00 3.17 18.03
C ILE A 409 -18.88 3.35 19.25
N TYR A 410 -19.07 2.27 20.03
CA TYR A 410 -19.85 2.26 21.26
C TYR A 410 -19.07 1.62 22.39
N ARG A 411 -19.26 2.15 23.58
CA ARG A 411 -18.58 1.72 24.78
C ARG A 411 -19.56 1.51 25.92
N TYR A 412 -19.45 0.38 26.57
CA TYR A 412 -20.07 0.07 27.83
C TYR A 412 -19.02 0.05 28.94
N ASP A 413 -19.36 0.61 30.10
CA ASP A 413 -18.55 0.59 31.30
C ASP A 413 -19.38 -0.09 32.41
N GLY A 414 -18.95 -1.26 32.92
CA GLY A 414 -19.72 -2.01 33.92
C GLY A 414 -21.07 -2.51 33.40
N GLY A 415 -21.18 -2.82 32.11
CA GLY A 415 -22.41 -3.27 31.47
C GLY A 415 -23.40 -2.16 31.11
N GLU A 416 -23.05 -0.86 31.27
CA GLU A 416 -23.89 0.29 30.98
C GLU A 416 -23.30 1.13 29.86
N LEU A 417 -24.11 1.59 28.90
CA LEU A 417 -23.68 2.50 27.84
C LEU A 417 -23.03 3.76 28.44
N SER A 418 -21.79 4.00 28.06
CA SER A 418 -20.98 5.08 28.62
C SER A 418 -21.54 6.46 28.24
N SER A 419 -21.74 7.31 29.22
CA SER A 419 -22.12 8.73 29.04
C SER A 419 -20.95 9.64 28.68
N ARG A 420 -19.72 9.11 28.59
CA ARG A 420 -18.51 9.87 28.22
C ARG A 420 -18.64 10.42 26.78
N GLY A 421 -17.96 11.53 26.50
CA GLY A 421 -18.03 12.18 25.20
C GLY A 421 -17.62 11.32 24.01
N ASN A 422 -16.83 10.26 24.27
CA ASN A 422 -16.41 9.25 23.29
C ASN A 422 -17.11 7.88 23.48
N GLY A 423 -18.14 7.82 24.33
CA GLY A 423 -18.88 6.59 24.64
C GLY A 423 -19.80 6.10 23.51
N ASN A 424 -20.19 6.99 22.60
CA ASN A 424 -20.92 6.65 21.39
C ASN A 424 -20.55 7.64 20.27
N GLN A 425 -20.16 7.13 19.12
CA GLN A 425 -19.74 7.93 17.97
C GLN A 425 -20.23 7.31 16.68
N ARG A 426 -20.55 8.18 15.72
CA ARG A 426 -20.81 7.86 14.32
C ARG A 426 -20.03 8.83 13.47
N ASN A 427 -19.05 8.34 12.74
CA ASN A 427 -18.10 9.14 11.99
C ASN A 427 -18.32 8.94 10.49
N TYR A 428 -18.19 10.01 9.74
CA TYR A 428 -18.17 10.01 8.27
C TYR A 428 -16.86 10.64 7.84
N SER A 429 -16.03 9.87 7.14
CA SER A 429 -14.70 10.29 6.71
C SER A 429 -14.55 10.10 5.22
N PHE A 430 -14.07 11.13 4.54
CA PHE A 430 -13.82 11.16 3.10
C PHE A 430 -12.43 11.73 2.84
N LEU A 431 -11.68 11.09 1.98
CA LEU A 431 -10.38 11.56 1.53
C LEU A 431 -10.31 11.38 0.02
N THR A 432 -9.94 12.44 -0.68
CA THR A 432 -9.61 12.42 -2.10
C THR A 432 -8.19 12.94 -2.28
N ASP A 433 -7.36 12.22 -3.02
CA ASP A 433 -5.98 12.55 -3.34
C ASP A 433 -5.79 12.42 -4.85
N THR A 434 -5.58 13.53 -5.55
CA THR A 434 -5.43 13.56 -7.01
C THR A 434 -4.00 13.89 -7.39
N THR A 435 -3.52 13.31 -8.50
CA THR A 435 -2.22 13.63 -9.07
C THR A 435 -2.34 13.79 -10.58
N GLU A 436 -2.01 14.95 -11.11
CA GLU A 436 -1.80 15.18 -12.53
C GLU A 436 -0.31 15.25 -12.80
N ASP A 437 0.19 14.48 -13.78
CA ASP A 437 1.61 14.34 -14.09
C ASP A 437 1.84 14.40 -15.60
N PHE A 438 2.81 15.22 -16.02
CA PHE A 438 3.34 15.20 -17.38
C PHE A 438 4.84 14.98 -17.36
N GLY A 439 5.31 13.91 -18.00
CA GLY A 439 6.72 13.56 -18.11
C GLY A 439 7.20 13.49 -19.56
N LEU A 440 8.44 13.89 -19.77
CA LEU A 440 9.14 13.80 -21.06
C LEU A 440 10.57 13.33 -20.82
N ASP A 441 10.97 12.28 -21.53
CA ASP A 441 12.32 11.71 -21.51
C ASP A 441 12.87 11.62 -22.95
N VAL A 442 14.08 12.08 -23.14
CA VAL A 442 14.78 12.08 -24.43
C VAL A 442 16.16 11.45 -24.25
N SER A 443 16.51 10.47 -25.06
CA SER A 443 17.85 9.90 -25.07
C SER A 443 18.43 9.81 -26.47
N MET A 444 19.77 9.91 -26.55
CA MET A 444 20.54 9.80 -27.79
C MET A 444 21.83 9.04 -27.53
N VAL A 445 22.27 8.26 -28.52
CA VAL A 445 23.51 7.49 -28.49
C VAL A 445 24.52 8.04 -29.46
N PHE A 446 25.74 8.31 -28.99
CA PHE A 446 26.87 8.77 -29.83
C PHE A 446 27.96 7.73 -29.80
N TYR A 447 28.46 7.36 -30.95
CA TYR A 447 29.52 6.36 -31.13
C TYR A 447 30.88 7.03 -31.18
N GLY A 448 31.80 6.57 -30.31
CA GLY A 448 33.16 7.03 -30.20
C GLY A 448 34.18 6.01 -30.73
N PRO A 449 35.49 6.33 -30.72
CA PRO A 449 36.55 5.40 -31.06
C PRO A 449 36.64 4.28 -30.02
N ALA A 450 37.22 3.15 -30.40
CA ALA A 450 37.45 1.97 -29.55
C ALA A 450 36.16 1.38 -28.93
N ASN A 451 35.08 1.29 -29.74
CA ASN A 451 33.77 0.82 -29.33
C ASN A 451 33.18 1.55 -28.11
N ALA A 452 33.61 2.80 -27.91
CA ALA A 452 33.00 3.62 -26.87
C ALA A 452 31.62 4.14 -27.32
N THR A 453 30.63 4.07 -26.46
CA THR A 453 29.34 4.75 -26.66
C THR A 453 29.12 5.77 -25.57
N ILE A 454 28.47 6.86 -25.93
CA ILE A 454 28.05 7.92 -25.02
C ILE A 454 26.54 8.03 -25.17
N THR A 455 25.78 7.65 -24.16
CA THR A 455 24.35 7.83 -24.09
C THR A 455 24.03 9.07 -23.28
N THR A 456 23.30 10.00 -23.87
CA THR A 456 22.83 11.20 -23.17
C THR A 456 21.33 11.08 -22.95
N LYS A 457 20.90 11.35 -21.73
CA LYS A 457 19.48 11.35 -21.35
C LYS A 457 19.13 12.70 -20.72
N PHE A 458 18.01 13.25 -21.12
CA PHE A 458 17.44 14.48 -20.58
C PHE A 458 15.96 14.28 -20.38
N GLY A 459 15.42 14.81 -19.33
CA GLY A 459 13.99 14.72 -19.13
C GLY A 459 13.49 15.69 -18.08
N GLY A 460 12.20 15.71 -17.93
CA GLY A 460 11.55 16.53 -16.94
C GLY A 460 10.16 16.01 -16.60
N VAL A 461 9.68 16.45 -15.44
CA VAL A 461 8.35 16.14 -14.92
C VAL A 461 7.74 17.40 -14.37
N ILE A 462 6.47 17.63 -14.69
CA ILE A 462 5.62 18.62 -14.04
C ILE A 462 4.50 17.82 -13.39
N SER A 463 4.33 17.95 -12.09
CA SER A 463 3.31 17.23 -11.32
C SER A 463 2.63 18.15 -10.34
N GLU A 464 1.32 18.06 -10.27
CA GLU A 464 0.47 18.71 -9.28
C GLU A 464 -0.32 17.64 -8.53
N LYS A 465 -0.35 17.77 -7.21
CA LYS A 465 -1.06 16.85 -6.33
C LYS A 465 -1.92 17.66 -5.36
N ASP A 466 -3.22 17.32 -5.31
CA ASP A 466 -4.18 17.93 -4.41
C ASP A 466 -4.80 16.86 -3.51
N ARG A 467 -4.95 17.18 -2.22
CA ARG A 467 -5.62 16.33 -1.25
C ARG A 467 -6.67 17.11 -0.48
N ASP A 468 -7.85 16.50 -0.36
CA ASP A 468 -8.95 16.97 0.49
C ASP A 468 -9.29 15.87 1.51
N SER A 469 -9.42 16.24 2.79
CA SER A 469 -9.76 15.30 3.86
C SER A 469 -10.80 15.92 4.78
N GLU A 470 -11.99 15.32 4.78
CA GLU A 470 -13.12 15.74 5.60
C GLU A 470 -13.53 14.62 6.57
N ILE A 471 -13.72 14.99 7.85
CA ILE A 471 -14.26 14.10 8.87
C ILE A 471 -15.37 14.84 9.61
N ARG A 472 -16.55 14.23 9.67
CA ARG A 472 -17.65 14.66 10.53
C ARG A 472 -17.98 13.61 11.55
N ARG A 473 -18.09 14.04 12.81
CA ARG A 473 -18.33 13.15 13.95
C ARG A 473 -19.63 13.52 14.64
N TYR A 474 -20.47 12.53 14.86
CA TYR A 474 -21.74 12.67 15.56
C TYR A 474 -21.80 11.73 16.75
N GLY A 475 -22.66 12.08 17.74
CA GLY A 475 -22.93 11.20 18.87
C GLY A 475 -24.25 11.57 19.53
N PHE A 476 -24.87 10.60 20.18
CA PHE A 476 -26.04 10.80 20.98
C PHE A 476 -25.67 11.38 22.35
N ALA A 477 -26.16 12.56 22.65
CA ALA A 477 -26.01 13.20 23.95
C ALA A 477 -27.13 12.78 24.91
N PHE A 478 -26.77 12.59 26.14
CA PHE A 478 -27.68 12.33 27.25
C PHE A 478 -28.44 13.64 27.59
N GLY A 479 -29.71 13.68 27.30
CA GLY A 479 -30.50 14.97 27.32
C GLY A 479 -31.57 15.05 28.37
N GLY A 480 -32.29 13.98 28.59
CA GLY A 480 -33.43 13.95 29.50
C GLY A 480 -33.39 12.70 30.41
N PRO A 481 -34.39 12.57 31.32
CA PRO A 481 -34.40 11.49 32.33
C PRO A 481 -34.32 10.09 31.76
N ILE A 482 -34.89 9.82 30.59
CA ILE A 482 -34.85 8.48 29.95
C ILE A 482 -33.40 8.09 29.60
N SER A 483 -32.58 9.04 29.20
CA SER A 483 -31.17 8.75 28.84
C SER A 483 -30.28 8.45 30.04
N TYR A 484 -30.77 8.56 31.27
CA TYR A 484 -30.06 8.19 32.50
C TYR A 484 -30.73 7.00 33.24
N ASP A 485 -31.69 6.34 32.59
CA ASP A 485 -32.30 5.11 33.13
C ASP A 485 -31.32 3.96 33.00
N LEU A 486 -30.84 3.46 34.14
CA LEU A 486 -29.83 2.40 34.21
C LEU A 486 -30.34 1.09 33.59
N ASP A 487 -31.63 0.77 33.76
CA ASP A 487 -32.22 -0.44 33.18
C ASP A 487 -32.22 -0.34 31.62
N LEU A 488 -32.40 0.86 31.09
CA LEU A 488 -32.32 1.12 29.63
C LEU A 488 -30.86 1.04 29.16
N LEU A 489 -29.91 1.64 29.90
CA LEU A 489 -28.50 1.70 29.49
C LEU A 489 -27.81 0.34 29.44
N GLN A 490 -28.40 -0.69 30.06
CA GLN A 490 -27.92 -2.08 30.02
C GLN A 490 -28.53 -2.90 28.87
N GLN A 491 -29.40 -2.30 28.06
CA GLN A 491 -30.04 -2.98 26.94
C GLN A 491 -29.14 -2.94 25.68
N PRO A 492 -29.45 -3.75 24.65
CA PRO A 492 -28.84 -3.62 23.35
C PRO A 492 -29.02 -2.20 22.76
N LEU A 493 -28.07 -1.76 21.94
CA LEU A 493 -28.04 -0.40 21.37
C LEU A 493 -29.30 -0.06 20.55
N GLU A 494 -29.90 -1.04 19.87
CA GLU A 494 -31.18 -0.87 19.15
C GLU A 494 -32.32 -0.44 20.08
N THR A 495 -32.32 -0.98 21.30
CA THR A 495 -33.31 -0.61 22.32
C THR A 495 -32.97 0.72 22.95
N ILE A 496 -31.70 0.97 23.26
CA ILE A 496 -31.25 2.25 23.84
C ILE A 496 -31.57 3.41 22.90
N PHE A 497 -31.21 3.28 21.62
CA PHE A 497 -31.44 4.32 20.60
C PHE A 497 -32.72 4.08 19.77
N ALA A 498 -33.69 3.36 20.32
CA ALA A 498 -35.00 3.24 19.69
C ALA A 498 -35.65 4.63 19.52
N PRO A 499 -36.47 4.82 18.46
CA PRO A 499 -37.05 6.14 18.15
C PRO A 499 -37.83 6.80 19.29
N GLU A 500 -38.42 6.00 20.19
CA GLU A 500 -39.13 6.51 21.40
C GLU A 500 -38.18 7.12 22.41
N ASN A 501 -36.94 6.69 22.48
CA ASN A 501 -35.91 7.17 23.41
C ASN A 501 -35.16 8.40 22.86
N ILE A 502 -35.36 8.75 21.58
CA ILE A 502 -34.75 9.92 20.95
C ILE A 502 -35.70 11.11 21.00
N GLY A 503 -35.31 12.13 21.75
CA GLY A 503 -36.10 13.37 21.93
C GLY A 503 -35.71 14.16 23.18
N PRO A 504 -36.54 15.16 23.55
CA PRO A 504 -36.23 16.04 24.66
C PRO A 504 -36.08 15.34 26.03
N GLU A 505 -36.82 14.26 26.24
CA GLU A 505 -36.77 13.48 27.48
C GLU A 505 -35.74 12.36 27.48
N GLY A 506 -35.12 12.06 26.33
CA GLY A 506 -34.13 10.98 26.14
C GLY A 506 -32.84 11.47 25.53
N PHE A 507 -32.39 10.79 24.49
CA PHE A 507 -31.19 11.13 23.75
C PHE A 507 -31.46 12.14 22.64
N TYR A 508 -30.46 12.94 22.29
CA TYR A 508 -30.50 13.79 21.09
C TYR A 508 -29.16 13.80 20.40
N ILE A 509 -29.19 13.90 19.07
CA ILE A 509 -27.96 13.92 18.26
C ILE A 509 -27.22 15.26 18.40
N ARG A 510 -25.90 15.21 18.47
CA ARG A 510 -25.01 16.37 18.40
C ARG A 510 -23.80 16.08 17.56
N GLU A 511 -23.22 17.12 17.00
CA GLU A 511 -21.95 17.03 16.30
C GLU A 511 -20.79 17.27 17.26
N ILE A 512 -19.83 16.37 17.22
CA ILE A 512 -18.61 16.37 18.05
C ILE A 512 -17.35 16.51 17.21
N THR A 513 -17.50 16.93 15.93
CA THR A 513 -16.39 17.25 15.03
C THR A 513 -15.44 18.25 15.67
N ARG A 514 -14.16 17.96 15.61
CA ARG A 514 -13.09 18.78 16.21
C ARG A 514 -12.66 19.87 15.22
N ALA A 515 -12.12 20.97 15.74
CA ALA A 515 -11.61 22.08 14.93
C ALA A 515 -10.41 21.71 14.03
N THR A 516 -9.80 20.55 14.24
CA THR A 516 -8.63 20.08 13.51
C THR A 516 -8.88 18.78 12.74
N ASP A 517 -10.16 18.40 12.54
CA ASP A 517 -10.47 17.14 11.83
C ASP A 517 -10.30 17.26 10.30
N ASN A 518 -10.28 18.49 9.76
CA ASN A 518 -10.33 18.75 8.33
C ASN A 518 -9.08 19.47 7.82
N TYR A 519 -8.60 19.09 6.65
CA TYR A 519 -7.49 19.76 5.99
C TYR A 519 -7.55 19.60 4.48
N THR A 520 -7.00 20.57 3.77
CA THR A 520 -6.63 20.48 2.36
C THR A 520 -5.13 20.57 2.22
N ALA A 521 -4.59 19.97 1.19
CA ALA A 521 -3.16 20.06 0.94
C ALA A 521 -2.87 20.02 -0.56
N GLN A 522 -1.77 20.68 -0.94
CA GLN A 522 -1.33 20.78 -2.32
C GLN A 522 0.18 20.60 -2.40
N ASN A 523 0.64 20.01 -3.50
CA ASN A 523 2.03 19.83 -3.82
C ASN A 523 2.24 20.13 -5.31
N GLU A 524 3.20 21.00 -5.61
CA GLU A 524 3.64 21.33 -6.95
C GLU A 524 5.10 20.92 -7.12
N LEU A 525 5.41 20.16 -8.15
CA LEU A 525 6.75 19.69 -8.48
C LEU A 525 7.10 20.02 -9.93
N ASN A 526 8.17 20.81 -10.12
CA ASN A 526 8.80 21.02 -11.40
C ASN A 526 10.20 20.43 -11.37
N ALA A 527 10.46 19.42 -12.16
CA ALA A 527 11.71 18.68 -12.15
C ALA A 527 12.32 18.57 -13.55
N PHE A 528 13.60 18.67 -13.57
CA PHE A 528 14.41 18.56 -14.77
C PHE A 528 15.63 17.70 -14.42
N TYR A 529 16.09 16.77 -15.29
CA TYR A 529 17.33 16.02 -15.13
C TYR A 529 18.15 15.93 -16.41
N GLY A 530 19.44 15.68 -16.21
CA GLY A 530 20.37 15.31 -17.26
C GLY A 530 21.29 14.21 -16.79
N GLU A 531 21.55 13.24 -17.65
CA GLU A 531 22.40 12.08 -17.38
C GLU A 531 23.24 11.77 -18.61
N VAL A 532 24.51 11.45 -18.38
CA VAL A 532 25.45 11.01 -19.43
C VAL A 532 26.10 9.71 -18.98
N GLU A 533 25.89 8.68 -19.79
CA GLU A 533 26.50 7.38 -19.64
C GLU A 533 27.63 7.20 -20.64
N PHE A 534 28.80 6.84 -20.18
CA PHE A 534 29.96 6.46 -20.97
C PHE A 534 30.16 4.96 -20.88
N ASN A 535 30.06 4.25 -21.98
CA ASN A 535 30.32 2.82 -22.03
C ASN A 535 31.58 2.56 -22.90
N PHE A 536 32.55 1.86 -22.34
CA PHE A 536 33.82 1.50 -22.97
C PHE A 536 33.90 0.01 -23.17
N ASP A 537 33.76 -0.45 -24.42
CA ASP A 537 33.93 -1.86 -24.85
C ASP A 537 33.04 -2.84 -24.04
N ASP A 538 31.86 -2.37 -23.59
CA ASP A 538 30.94 -3.10 -22.71
C ASP A 538 31.55 -3.62 -21.40
N ARG A 539 32.75 -3.11 -21.03
CA ARG A 539 33.48 -3.52 -19.84
C ARG A 539 33.45 -2.48 -18.73
N LEU A 540 33.38 -1.23 -19.08
CA LEU A 540 33.44 -0.16 -18.13
C LEU A 540 32.38 0.89 -18.48
N ARG A 541 31.41 1.09 -17.61
CA ARG A 541 30.37 2.11 -17.75
C ARG A 541 30.47 3.09 -16.60
N PHE A 542 30.26 4.36 -16.92
CA PHE A 542 30.15 5.45 -15.95
C PHE A 542 28.93 6.26 -16.27
N THR A 543 28.09 6.49 -15.29
CA THR A 543 26.94 7.37 -15.41
C THR A 543 27.11 8.55 -14.48
N LEU A 544 26.97 9.73 -15.02
CA LEU A 544 26.95 11.00 -14.28
C LEU A 544 25.61 11.66 -14.55
N GLY A 545 24.89 11.95 -13.50
CA GLY A 545 23.59 12.59 -13.61
C GLY A 545 23.38 13.65 -12.55
N ALA A 546 22.45 14.52 -12.79
CA ALA A 546 21.93 15.45 -11.81
C ALA A 546 20.47 15.75 -12.10
N ARG A 547 19.69 15.91 -11.04
CA ARG A 547 18.28 16.30 -11.08
C ARG A 547 18.09 17.58 -10.27
N GLN A 548 17.43 18.54 -10.87
CA GLN A 548 16.96 19.76 -10.23
C GLN A 548 15.49 19.65 -9.98
N GLU A 549 15.04 19.90 -8.74
CA GLU A 549 13.62 19.97 -8.39
C GLU A 549 13.29 21.31 -7.72
N ASP A 550 12.27 21.97 -8.22
CA ASP A 550 11.55 23.05 -7.58
C ASP A 550 10.24 22.51 -7.04
N PHE A 551 10.10 22.51 -5.72
CA PHE A 551 9.05 21.85 -4.99
C PHE A 551 8.38 22.80 -3.99
N THR A 552 7.07 22.88 -4.04
CA THR A 552 6.26 23.60 -3.05
C THR A 552 5.18 22.69 -2.51
N GLN A 553 5.04 22.65 -1.20
CA GLN A 553 3.99 21.88 -0.52
C GLN A 553 3.29 22.74 0.53
N THR A 554 1.97 22.72 0.54
CA THR A 554 1.12 23.38 1.53
C THR A 554 0.17 22.37 2.17
N ALA A 555 -0.12 22.54 3.44
CA ALA A 555 -1.16 21.82 4.15
C ALA A 555 -1.94 22.81 5.05
N ASP A 556 -3.20 23.01 4.73
CA ASP A 556 -4.10 23.93 5.40
C ASP A 556 -5.10 23.17 6.27
N THR A 557 -4.85 23.16 7.58
CA THR A 557 -5.80 22.60 8.56
C THR A 557 -6.76 23.69 9.00
N PHE A 558 -8.04 23.44 8.98
CA PHE A 558 -9.06 24.43 9.27
C PHE A 558 -10.18 23.89 10.16
N ASP A 559 -10.78 24.78 10.92
CA ASP A 559 -12.03 24.49 11.64
C ASP A 559 -13.22 24.65 10.68
N LEU A 560 -13.91 23.55 10.43
CA LEU A 560 -15.06 23.49 9.53
C LEU A 560 -16.15 24.54 9.89
N PHE A 561 -16.27 24.92 11.17
CA PHE A 561 -17.27 25.86 11.66
C PHE A 561 -16.75 27.29 11.85
N ASN A 562 -15.46 27.48 11.74
CA ASN A 562 -14.81 28.78 11.85
C ASN A 562 -13.58 28.83 10.94
N PRO A 563 -13.75 29.07 9.64
CA PRO A 563 -12.66 29.03 8.66
C PRO A 563 -11.53 30.05 8.93
N THR A 564 -11.73 31.00 9.84
CA THR A 564 -10.68 31.92 10.25
C THR A 564 -9.68 31.30 11.24
N TYR A 565 -10.01 30.13 11.80
CA TYR A 565 -9.13 29.31 12.62
C TYR A 565 -8.52 28.22 11.76
N GLY A 566 -7.29 28.42 11.37
CA GLY A 566 -6.53 27.46 10.59
C GLY A 566 -5.06 27.51 10.90
N VAL A 567 -4.36 26.43 10.62
CA VAL A 567 -2.89 26.35 10.65
C VAL A 567 -2.43 25.94 9.27
N GLN A 568 -1.63 26.81 8.63
CA GLN A 568 -0.99 26.50 7.37
C GLN A 568 0.44 26.03 7.62
N ALA A 569 0.81 24.88 7.10
CA ALA A 569 2.19 24.45 6.94
C ALA A 569 2.61 24.70 5.49
N LYS A 570 3.80 25.21 5.27
CA LYS A 570 4.38 25.42 3.95
C LYS A 570 5.84 24.98 3.91
N LEU A 571 6.18 24.18 2.90
CA LEU A 571 7.54 23.78 2.58
C LEU A 571 7.87 24.22 1.16
N GLU A 572 9.05 24.74 0.97
CA GLU A 572 9.63 25.09 -0.33
C GLU A 572 11.04 24.51 -0.41
N GLN A 573 11.38 23.96 -1.56
CA GLN A 573 12.73 23.42 -1.81
C GLN A 573 13.11 23.66 -3.26
N ASP A 574 14.27 24.21 -3.45
CA ASP A 574 14.99 24.28 -4.72
C ASP A 574 16.32 23.55 -4.51
N ALA A 575 16.45 22.32 -5.04
CA ALA A 575 17.58 21.46 -4.75
C ALA A 575 18.10 20.72 -5.96
N LEU A 576 19.42 20.59 -6.04
CA LEU A 576 20.14 19.82 -7.04
C LEU A 576 20.61 18.49 -6.43
N MET A 577 20.20 17.37 -6.97
CA MET A 577 20.53 16.01 -6.54
C MET A 577 21.51 15.37 -7.51
N PRO A 578 22.80 15.27 -7.18
CA PRO A 578 23.78 14.60 -8.01
C PRO A 578 23.67 13.08 -7.89
N ALA A 579 23.96 12.38 -8.97
CA ALA A 579 24.05 10.92 -9.01
C ALA A 579 25.30 10.49 -9.81
N PHE A 580 25.98 9.51 -9.29
CA PHE A 580 27.13 8.88 -9.94
C PHE A 580 27.01 7.36 -9.83
N SER A 581 27.22 6.64 -10.91
CA SER A 581 27.43 5.19 -10.88
C SER A 581 28.59 4.78 -11.77
N ALA A 582 29.21 3.66 -11.42
CA ALA A 582 30.26 3.02 -12.20
C ALA A 582 30.09 1.50 -12.18
N THR A 583 30.13 0.86 -13.34
CA THR A 583 30.03 -0.57 -13.48
C THR A 583 31.25 -1.09 -14.21
N PHE A 584 31.94 -2.06 -13.60
CA PHE A 584 33.07 -2.77 -14.22
C PHE A 584 32.71 -4.24 -14.43
N ILE A 585 32.78 -4.67 -15.71
CA ILE A 585 32.46 -6.04 -16.14
C ILE A 585 33.75 -6.75 -16.53
N ASN A 586 34.02 -7.88 -15.90
CA ASN A 586 35.15 -8.74 -16.19
C ASN A 586 34.68 -10.19 -16.35
N ASN A 587 34.45 -10.60 -17.57
CA ASN A 587 33.84 -11.89 -17.94
C ASN A 587 32.46 -12.02 -17.24
N ASP A 588 32.34 -13.02 -16.35
CA ASP A 588 31.11 -13.33 -15.64
C ASP A 588 30.92 -12.50 -14.33
N HIS A 589 31.89 -11.65 -14.00
CA HIS A 589 31.87 -10.81 -12.80
C HIS A 589 31.49 -9.37 -13.16
N GLN A 590 30.63 -8.79 -12.34
CA GLN A 590 30.22 -7.41 -12.46
C GLN A 590 30.38 -6.71 -11.10
N PHE A 591 30.99 -5.53 -11.10
CA PHE A 591 31.20 -4.70 -9.92
C PHE A 591 30.51 -3.37 -10.15
N ARG A 592 29.64 -2.95 -9.23
CA ARG A 592 28.94 -1.68 -9.28
C ARG A 592 29.28 -0.83 -8.07
N LEU A 593 29.48 0.45 -8.31
CA LEU A 593 29.66 1.47 -7.30
C LEU A 593 28.69 2.61 -7.59
N ALA A 594 27.99 3.12 -6.58
CA ALA A 594 27.10 4.27 -6.74
C ALA A 594 27.23 5.23 -5.56
N TYR A 595 27.04 6.52 -5.88
CA TYR A 595 26.90 7.62 -4.93
C TYR A 595 25.77 8.52 -5.39
N SER A 596 24.93 8.98 -4.46
CA SER A 596 23.90 9.97 -4.75
C SER A 596 23.49 10.77 -3.52
N GLU A 597 22.96 11.96 -3.78
CA GLU A 597 22.28 12.77 -2.79
C GLU A 597 20.79 12.85 -3.14
N THR A 598 19.93 12.63 -2.16
CA THR A 598 18.49 12.53 -2.32
C THR A 598 17.78 13.12 -1.11
N VAL A 599 16.44 13.17 -1.13
CA VAL A 599 15.66 13.74 -0.05
C VAL A 599 14.52 12.81 0.39
N SER A 600 13.97 13.08 1.57
CA SER A 600 12.64 12.62 1.98
C SER A 600 11.87 13.82 2.54
N ARG A 601 10.68 14.05 2.00
CA ARG A 601 9.81 15.18 2.34
C ARG A 601 8.74 14.71 3.33
N PRO A 602 8.31 15.56 4.27
CA PRO A 602 7.15 15.25 5.11
C PRO A 602 5.89 15.02 4.26
N ASP A 603 5.05 14.07 4.64
CA ASP A 603 3.73 13.90 4.06
C ASP A 603 2.79 15.03 4.50
N PHE A 604 1.71 15.25 3.75
CA PHE A 604 0.66 16.21 4.09
C PHE A 604 0.15 16.01 5.52
N ARG A 605 -0.07 14.77 5.91
CA ARG A 605 -0.58 14.42 7.23
C ARG A 605 0.43 14.66 8.35
N GLU A 606 1.69 14.46 8.06
CA GLU A 606 2.77 14.74 9.02
C GLU A 606 2.92 16.24 9.31
N LEU A 607 2.58 17.08 8.34
CA LEU A 607 2.57 18.53 8.48
C LEU A 607 1.27 19.06 9.08
N SER A 608 0.15 18.42 8.80
CA SER A 608 -1.18 18.89 9.23
C SER A 608 -1.39 18.60 10.72
N PRO A 609 -1.64 19.60 11.57
CA PRO A 609 -2.01 19.39 12.97
C PRO A 609 -3.43 18.83 13.15
N ALA A 610 -4.10 18.41 12.09
CA ALA A 610 -5.36 17.70 12.17
C ALA A 610 -5.18 16.37 12.94
N MET A 611 -6.06 16.11 13.90
CA MET A 611 -6.00 14.90 14.71
C MET A 611 -6.66 13.74 13.99
N PHE A 612 -5.98 12.61 13.95
CA PHE A 612 -6.44 11.40 13.31
C PHE A 612 -6.21 10.19 14.21
N THR A 613 -7.07 9.19 14.11
CA THR A 613 -6.87 7.91 14.80
C THR A 613 -6.25 6.92 13.82
N ASN A 614 -5.08 6.37 14.16
CA ASN A 614 -4.45 5.32 13.37
C ASN A 614 -5.33 4.05 13.40
N PRO A 615 -5.85 3.59 12.27
CA PRO A 615 -6.77 2.46 12.24
C PRO A 615 -6.11 1.13 12.66
N MET A 616 -4.79 1.00 12.53
CA MET A 616 -4.07 -0.21 12.92
C MET A 616 -3.77 -0.27 14.42
N THR A 617 -3.52 0.86 15.06
CA THR A 617 -3.08 0.92 16.47
C THR A 617 -4.11 1.55 17.42
N GLY A 618 -5.15 2.19 16.89
CA GLY A 618 -6.11 2.98 17.66
C GLY A 618 -5.50 4.24 18.30
N THR A 619 -4.25 4.59 17.98
CA THR A 619 -3.53 5.72 18.57
C THR A 619 -3.93 7.03 17.87
N GLU A 620 -4.19 8.07 18.64
CA GLU A 620 -4.38 9.42 18.08
C GLU A 620 -3.04 9.97 17.56
N VAL A 621 -3.05 10.51 16.35
CA VAL A 621 -1.88 11.08 15.67
C VAL A 621 -2.14 12.52 15.33
N VAL A 622 -1.17 13.39 15.56
CA VAL A 622 -1.24 14.80 15.19
C VAL A 622 0.05 15.20 14.46
N GLY A 623 -0.08 15.85 13.32
CA GLY A 623 1.09 16.32 12.55
C GLY A 623 1.81 17.49 13.20
N ASN A 624 2.99 17.79 12.67
CA ASN A 624 3.85 18.88 13.11
C ASN A 624 4.14 19.82 11.93
N PRO A 625 3.56 21.04 11.91
CA PRO A 625 3.75 21.99 10.80
C PRO A 625 5.17 22.54 10.68
N ASN A 626 6.08 22.23 11.64
CA ASN A 626 7.45 22.71 11.66
C ASN A 626 8.47 21.68 11.16
N LEU A 627 8.02 20.56 10.59
CA LEU A 627 8.91 19.55 10.04
C LEU A 627 9.76 20.10 8.91
N LYS A 628 11.01 19.63 8.86
CA LYS A 628 11.99 19.94 7.83
C LYS A 628 12.15 18.75 6.88
N ILE A 629 12.60 19.03 5.69
CA ILE A 629 13.00 18.02 4.71
C ILE A 629 14.23 17.27 5.22
N THR A 630 14.27 15.97 5.02
CA THR A 630 15.41 15.10 5.31
C THR A 630 16.34 15.07 4.11
N ASP A 631 17.64 15.37 4.30
CA ASP A 631 18.67 15.17 3.29
C ASP A 631 19.32 13.79 3.49
N ILE A 632 19.61 13.09 2.38
CA ILE A 632 20.12 11.72 2.41
C ILE A 632 21.32 11.58 1.48
N LYS A 633 22.42 11.02 1.98
CA LYS A 633 23.57 10.60 1.17
C LYS A 633 23.60 9.09 1.09
N ASN A 634 23.70 8.58 -0.12
CA ASN A 634 23.66 7.15 -0.41
C ASN A 634 25.00 6.68 -0.99
N TYR A 635 25.52 5.58 -0.48
CA TYR A 635 26.73 4.91 -0.94
C TYR A 635 26.43 3.43 -1.12
N ASP A 636 26.69 2.89 -2.30
CA ASP A 636 26.40 1.51 -2.65
C ASP A 636 27.61 0.86 -3.32
N PHE A 637 27.88 -0.38 -2.99
CA PHE A 637 28.79 -1.26 -3.71
C PHE A 637 28.16 -2.62 -3.84
N ARG A 638 28.21 -3.22 -5.06
CA ARG A 638 27.70 -4.56 -5.33
C ARG A 638 28.64 -5.30 -6.23
N TRP A 639 28.90 -6.57 -5.91
CA TRP A 639 29.54 -7.56 -6.72
C TRP A 639 28.51 -8.60 -7.15
N GLU A 640 28.56 -9.03 -8.42
CA GLU A 640 27.74 -10.07 -9.01
C GLU A 640 28.62 -11.03 -9.80
N TRP A 641 28.34 -12.30 -9.71
CA TRP A 641 28.99 -13.36 -10.44
C TRP A 641 27.94 -14.24 -11.10
N TYR A 642 27.90 -14.26 -12.42
CA TYR A 642 27.00 -15.03 -13.26
C TYR A 642 27.79 -16.24 -13.81
N PHE A 643 27.71 -17.40 -13.18
CA PHE A 643 28.52 -18.58 -13.48
C PHE A 643 27.75 -19.66 -14.21
N GLY A 644 26.52 -19.44 -14.62
CA GLY A 644 25.67 -20.30 -15.42
C GLY A 644 24.72 -19.44 -16.28
N TYR A 645 23.87 -20.10 -17.05
CA TYR A 645 22.89 -19.39 -17.86
C TYR A 645 21.91 -18.60 -16.99
N THR A 646 21.47 -19.25 -15.90
CA THR A 646 20.58 -18.65 -14.90
C THR A 646 21.24 -18.46 -13.55
N ASP A 647 22.34 -19.18 -13.28
CA ASP A 647 22.98 -19.23 -11.99
C ASP A 647 23.78 -17.98 -11.69
N TYR A 648 23.55 -17.38 -10.55
CA TYR A 648 24.31 -16.24 -10.08
C TYR A 648 24.40 -16.19 -8.56
N VAL A 649 25.40 -15.49 -8.08
CA VAL A 649 25.53 -15.02 -6.70
C VAL A 649 25.86 -13.54 -6.72
N SER A 650 25.29 -12.81 -5.81
CA SER A 650 25.65 -11.40 -5.62
C SER A 650 25.81 -11.05 -4.14
N ALA A 651 26.68 -10.10 -3.88
CA ALA A 651 26.90 -9.53 -2.56
C ALA A 651 26.99 -8.00 -2.69
N GLY A 652 26.26 -7.30 -1.87
CA GLY A 652 26.23 -5.84 -1.83
C GLY A 652 26.43 -5.30 -0.42
N ILE A 653 27.00 -4.13 -0.32
CA ILE A 653 27.04 -3.33 0.90
C ILE A 653 26.47 -1.96 0.59
N PHE A 654 25.78 -1.39 1.54
CA PHE A 654 25.25 -0.02 1.44
C PHE A 654 25.48 0.74 2.74
N TYR A 655 25.57 2.07 2.61
CA TYR A 655 25.65 3.00 3.72
C TYR A 655 24.86 4.26 3.36
N LYS A 656 24.04 4.75 4.30
CA LYS A 656 23.20 5.93 4.13
C LYS A 656 23.32 6.84 5.35
N GLU A 657 23.49 8.13 5.10
CA GLU A 657 23.50 9.19 6.12
C GLU A 657 22.27 10.06 5.95
N PHE A 658 21.59 10.35 7.06
CA PHE A 658 20.39 11.18 7.10
C PHE A 658 20.64 12.41 7.98
N THR A 659 20.28 13.56 7.45
CA THR A 659 20.23 14.83 8.21
C THR A 659 18.75 15.20 8.37
N ASN A 660 18.33 15.52 9.61
CA ASN A 660 16.94 15.80 9.97
C ASN A 660 15.95 14.66 9.60
N PRO A 661 16.23 13.36 9.84
CA PRO A 661 15.26 12.33 9.55
C PRO A 661 13.97 12.52 10.35
N ILE A 662 12.83 12.20 9.72
CA ILE A 662 11.53 12.33 10.36
C ILE A 662 11.23 11.04 11.13
N GLU A 663 10.93 11.18 12.42
CA GLU A 663 10.64 10.08 13.33
C GLU A 663 9.33 10.29 14.08
N ALA A 664 8.63 9.20 14.33
CA ALA A 664 7.47 9.23 15.21
C ALA A 664 7.89 9.48 16.67
N SER A 665 7.12 10.30 17.38
CA SER A 665 7.31 10.65 18.77
C SER A 665 5.97 10.68 19.52
N ILE A 666 6.01 10.74 20.83
CA ILE A 666 4.82 10.89 21.67
C ILE A 666 4.80 12.30 22.27
N GLN A 667 3.74 13.05 21.98
CA GLN A 667 3.61 14.43 22.44
C GLN A 667 3.26 14.53 23.92
N SER A 668 2.46 13.58 24.43
CA SER A 668 1.97 13.59 25.81
C SER A 668 1.93 12.18 26.39
N PRO A 669 2.50 11.95 27.57
CA PRO A 669 2.44 10.64 28.22
C PRO A 669 1.01 10.27 28.70
N ILE A 670 0.18 11.27 28.99
CA ILE A 670 -1.17 11.07 29.53
C ILE A 670 -2.12 10.57 28.42
N ASN A 671 -2.14 11.25 27.27
CA ASN A 671 -3.06 10.95 26.17
C ASN A 671 -2.42 10.07 25.09
N ARG A 672 -1.09 9.86 25.15
CA ARG A 672 -0.31 9.09 24.14
C ARG A 672 -0.55 9.51 22.71
N VAL A 673 -0.77 10.80 22.49
CA VAL A 673 -0.92 11.34 21.14
C VAL A 673 0.43 11.25 20.44
N MET A 674 0.47 10.52 19.34
CA MET A 674 1.64 10.41 18.47
C MET A 674 1.80 11.69 17.65
N THR A 675 3.04 12.12 17.45
CA THR A 675 3.40 13.23 16.57
C THR A 675 4.68 12.89 15.82
N PHE A 676 5.19 13.82 15.03
CA PHE A 676 6.40 13.68 14.24
C PHE A 676 7.43 14.74 14.63
N ILE A 677 8.70 14.35 14.64
CA ILE A 677 9.83 15.25 14.90
C ILE A 677 10.92 15.01 13.87
N ASN A 678 11.79 15.99 13.66
CA ASN A 678 13.05 15.74 12.98
C ASN A 678 14.09 15.31 14.03
N ALA A 679 14.61 14.09 13.91
CA ALA A 679 15.76 13.67 14.69
C ALA A 679 17.03 14.41 14.20
N ALA A 680 18.07 14.43 15.03
CA ALA A 680 19.32 15.12 14.68
C ALA A 680 20.02 14.45 13.49
N SER A 681 20.10 13.14 13.50
CA SER A 681 20.71 12.34 12.43
C SER A 681 20.22 10.90 12.48
N ALA A 682 20.38 10.19 11.36
CA ALA A 682 20.34 8.74 11.35
C ALA A 682 21.40 8.18 10.39
N GLU A 683 21.80 6.95 10.66
CA GLU A 683 22.66 6.16 9.80
C GLU A 683 21.98 4.82 9.53
N ASN A 684 22.15 4.28 8.32
CA ASN A 684 21.63 2.97 7.95
C ASN A 684 22.64 2.27 7.06
N GLN A 685 23.09 1.10 7.46
CA GLN A 685 24.11 0.32 6.75
C GLN A 685 23.73 -1.16 6.70
N GLY A 686 24.21 -1.87 5.70
CA GLY A 686 23.91 -3.29 5.64
C GLY A 686 24.68 -4.04 4.57
N VAL A 687 24.48 -5.35 4.64
CA VAL A 687 25.02 -6.32 3.69
C VAL A 687 23.86 -7.12 3.12
N GLU A 688 23.82 -7.26 1.81
CA GLU A 688 22.84 -8.06 1.08
C GLU A 688 23.56 -9.17 0.31
N VAL A 689 23.11 -10.40 0.45
CA VAL A 689 23.59 -11.55 -0.35
C VAL A 689 22.40 -12.19 -1.03
N GLU A 690 22.54 -12.50 -2.32
CA GLU A 690 21.51 -13.15 -3.11
C GLU A 690 22.14 -14.27 -3.93
N VAL A 691 21.46 -15.40 -4.03
CA VAL A 691 21.90 -16.57 -4.80
C VAL A 691 20.73 -17.17 -5.56
N PHE A 692 20.98 -17.54 -6.81
CA PHE A 692 20.15 -18.45 -7.60
C PHE A 692 21.05 -19.55 -8.13
N LYS A 693 20.67 -20.79 -7.90
CA LYS A 693 21.45 -21.96 -8.31
C LYS A 693 20.53 -23.12 -8.70
N THR A 694 20.68 -23.60 -9.93
CA THR A 694 20.16 -24.92 -10.34
C THR A 694 20.95 -26.03 -9.63
N LEU A 695 20.27 -27.08 -9.18
CA LEU A 695 20.91 -28.13 -8.39
C LEU A 695 21.46 -29.29 -9.25
N ASP A 696 21.77 -29.04 -10.52
CA ASP A 696 22.33 -29.94 -11.52
C ASP A 696 23.57 -30.69 -11.06
N PHE A 697 24.34 -30.11 -10.13
CA PHE A 697 25.52 -30.76 -9.51
C PHE A 697 25.17 -32.02 -8.67
N LEU A 698 23.87 -32.23 -8.37
CA LEU A 698 23.38 -33.46 -7.70
C LEU A 698 23.07 -34.60 -8.69
N GLY A 699 23.37 -34.40 -9.99
CA GLY A 699 23.08 -35.32 -11.08
C GLY A 699 21.61 -35.32 -11.46
N ASP A 700 21.16 -36.35 -12.20
CA ASP A 700 19.83 -36.46 -12.78
C ASP A 700 18.64 -36.11 -11.81
N LEU A 701 18.84 -36.35 -10.50
CA LEU A 701 17.86 -35.99 -9.48
C LEU A 701 17.80 -34.48 -9.19
N GLY A 702 18.88 -33.76 -9.51
CA GLY A 702 19.02 -32.33 -9.24
C GLY A 702 18.66 -31.43 -10.40
N GLU A 703 18.61 -31.97 -11.63
CA GLU A 703 18.39 -31.21 -12.85
C GLU A 703 17.07 -30.42 -12.84
N ASP A 704 16.04 -30.99 -12.21
CA ASP A 704 14.71 -30.38 -12.10
C ASP A 704 14.57 -29.43 -10.87
N PHE A 705 15.60 -29.28 -10.05
CA PHE A 705 15.54 -28.49 -8.83
C PHE A 705 16.39 -27.24 -8.92
N TYR A 706 15.87 -26.16 -8.29
CA TYR A 706 16.64 -24.95 -8.06
C TYR A 706 16.52 -24.49 -6.61
N PHE A 707 17.52 -23.74 -6.19
CA PHE A 707 17.52 -22.98 -4.95
C PHE A 707 17.65 -21.49 -5.28
N GLN A 708 16.76 -20.70 -4.70
CA GLN A 708 16.85 -19.24 -4.70
C GLN A 708 16.81 -18.75 -3.26
N GLY A 709 17.71 -17.84 -2.89
CA GLY A 709 17.71 -17.30 -1.56
C GLY A 709 18.35 -15.93 -1.50
N ASN A 710 17.93 -15.17 -0.51
CA ASN A 710 18.59 -13.92 -0.16
C ASN A 710 18.61 -13.74 1.36
N VAL A 711 19.64 -13.09 1.84
CA VAL A 711 19.80 -12.68 3.23
C VAL A 711 20.30 -11.25 3.26
N SER A 712 19.71 -10.45 4.15
CA SER A 712 20.14 -9.08 4.42
C SER A 712 20.36 -8.91 5.91
N TYR A 713 21.50 -8.33 6.25
CA TYR A 713 21.78 -7.83 7.59
C TYR A 713 21.81 -6.32 7.51
N ILE A 714 21.02 -5.65 8.34
CA ILE A 714 20.79 -4.20 8.31
C ILE A 714 20.95 -3.67 9.73
N ASP A 715 21.79 -2.67 9.89
CA ASP A 715 22.04 -2.00 11.16
C ASP A 715 21.75 -0.51 10.97
N SER A 716 20.90 0.05 11.81
CA SER A 716 20.58 1.46 11.77
C SER A 716 20.64 2.11 13.15
N THR A 717 20.92 3.40 13.16
CA THR A 717 20.95 4.20 14.37
C THR A 717 20.31 5.56 14.09
N VAL A 718 19.26 5.90 14.82
CA VAL A 718 18.70 7.27 14.88
C VAL A 718 19.08 7.92 16.18
N THR A 719 19.47 9.19 16.12
CA THR A 719 19.86 10.01 17.28
C THR A 719 18.91 11.19 17.41
N ILE A 720 18.24 11.27 18.54
CA ILE A 720 17.32 12.36 18.89
C ILE A 720 18.11 13.48 19.56
N ALA A 721 17.91 14.73 19.18
CA ALA A 721 18.53 15.86 19.84
C ALA A 721 18.03 16.00 21.29
N PRO A 722 18.90 16.41 22.25
CA PRO A 722 18.49 16.55 23.65
C PRO A 722 17.29 17.47 23.87
N GLU A 723 17.15 18.51 23.07
CA GLU A 723 16.02 19.45 23.09
C GLU A 723 14.71 18.83 22.59
N ASP A 724 14.77 17.82 21.73
CA ASP A 724 13.61 17.14 21.14
C ASP A 724 13.25 15.85 21.89
N ARG A 725 13.97 15.51 22.95
CA ARG A 725 13.74 14.30 23.74
C ARG A 725 12.29 14.17 24.22
N GLY A 726 11.69 15.28 24.70
CA GLY A 726 10.36 15.25 25.27
C GLY A 726 10.23 14.15 26.34
N VAL A 727 9.28 13.24 26.13
CA VAL A 727 8.99 12.10 27.03
C VAL A 727 9.66 10.79 26.60
N LEU A 728 10.44 10.78 25.52
CA LEU A 728 11.07 9.58 24.98
C LEU A 728 12.08 8.96 25.97
N THR A 729 12.05 7.64 26.09
CA THR A 729 13.01 6.89 26.90
C THR A 729 14.37 6.83 26.23
N SER A 730 14.42 6.45 24.97
CA SER A 730 15.63 6.22 24.18
C SER A 730 15.99 7.44 23.35
N MET A 731 17.25 7.93 23.49
CA MET A 731 17.81 9.00 22.65
C MET A 731 18.51 8.46 21.42
N THR A 732 18.86 7.19 21.45
CA THR A 732 19.53 6.48 20.37
C THR A 732 18.94 5.10 20.28
N ARG A 733 18.47 4.69 19.09
CA ARG A 733 17.80 3.42 18.85
C ARG A 733 17.88 3.06 17.36
N PRO A 734 17.55 1.83 16.98
CA PRO A 734 17.28 1.50 15.56
C PRO A 734 16.12 2.34 14.99
N LEU A 735 16.09 2.50 13.68
CA LEU A 735 14.95 3.10 12.98
C LEU A 735 13.69 2.25 13.20
N GLN A 736 12.55 2.92 13.38
CA GLN A 736 11.28 2.24 13.62
C GLN A 736 10.89 1.37 12.42
N GLY A 737 10.47 0.12 12.68
CA GLY A 737 10.08 -0.86 11.67
C GLY A 737 11.25 -1.59 11.00
N GLN A 738 12.50 -1.24 11.29
CA GLN A 738 13.67 -1.91 10.74
C GLN A 738 13.96 -3.21 11.50
N SER A 739 14.12 -4.32 10.76
CA SER A 739 14.62 -5.59 11.27
C SER A 739 16.09 -5.76 10.92
N ASP A 740 16.89 -6.27 11.87
CA ASP A 740 18.31 -6.53 11.63
C ASP A 740 18.54 -7.62 10.61
N TRP A 741 17.65 -8.61 10.55
CA TRP A 741 17.77 -9.75 9.65
C TRP A 741 16.53 -9.92 8.79
N LEU A 742 16.74 -10.05 7.50
CA LEU A 742 15.74 -10.48 6.53
C LEU A 742 16.29 -11.70 5.79
N LEU A 743 15.49 -12.75 5.66
CA LEU A 743 15.87 -13.96 4.95
C LEU A 743 14.69 -14.45 4.10
N ASN A 744 14.99 -14.78 2.85
CA ASN A 744 14.10 -15.52 1.97
C ASN A 744 14.83 -16.72 1.44
N ALA A 745 14.19 -17.88 1.44
CA ALA A 745 14.70 -19.12 0.88
C ALA A 745 13.58 -19.82 0.10
N GLN A 746 13.90 -20.27 -1.09
CA GLN A 746 12.97 -20.97 -1.97
C GLN A 746 13.66 -22.19 -2.56
N ILE A 747 12.98 -23.33 -2.52
CA ILE A 747 13.36 -24.55 -3.24
C ILE A 747 12.23 -24.85 -4.22
N GLY A 748 12.54 -24.88 -5.50
CA GLY A 748 11.59 -25.21 -6.55
C GLY A 748 11.94 -26.52 -7.23
N TYR A 749 10.92 -27.26 -7.63
CA TYR A 749 10.96 -28.44 -8.48
C TYR A 749 10.20 -28.13 -9.75
N GLU A 750 10.85 -28.12 -10.90
CA GLU A 750 10.31 -27.73 -12.21
C GLU A 750 10.78 -28.69 -13.31
N PRO A 751 10.27 -29.93 -13.35
CA PRO A 751 10.53 -30.84 -14.45
C PRO A 751 9.80 -30.42 -15.72
N PHE A 752 10.27 -30.85 -16.88
CA PHE A 752 9.60 -30.63 -18.18
C PHE A 752 8.18 -31.18 -18.30
N SER A 753 7.67 -31.86 -17.27
CA SER A 753 6.35 -32.49 -17.28
C SER A 753 5.17 -31.53 -17.03
N GLY A 754 5.38 -30.21 -16.94
CA GLY A 754 4.34 -29.23 -16.59
C GLY A 754 3.88 -29.34 -15.13
N THR A 755 4.75 -29.79 -14.24
CA THR A 755 4.54 -29.81 -12.78
C THR A 755 5.51 -28.85 -12.14
N THR A 756 5.06 -27.95 -11.28
CA THR A 756 5.93 -27.10 -10.48
C THR A 756 5.55 -27.25 -9.01
N ALA A 757 6.54 -27.40 -8.15
CA ALA A 757 6.34 -27.42 -6.71
C ALA A 757 7.36 -26.51 -6.05
N THR A 758 6.91 -25.55 -5.27
CA THR A 758 7.76 -24.53 -4.67
C THR A 758 7.53 -24.47 -3.17
N LEU A 759 8.59 -24.60 -2.39
CA LEU A 759 8.59 -24.35 -0.95
C LEU A 759 9.30 -23.02 -0.70
N LEU A 760 8.60 -22.10 -0.02
CA LEU A 760 9.06 -20.74 0.24
C LEU A 760 9.11 -20.50 1.75
N TYR A 761 10.21 -19.94 2.23
CA TYR A 761 10.35 -19.50 3.61
C TYR A 761 10.74 -18.04 3.63
N HIS A 762 9.99 -17.23 4.38
CA HIS A 762 10.26 -15.83 4.63
C HIS A 762 10.45 -15.61 6.12
N TYR A 763 11.45 -14.79 6.49
CA TYR A 763 11.76 -14.48 7.88
C TYR A 763 12.21 -13.03 8.02
N TYR A 764 11.72 -12.37 9.07
CA TYR A 764 12.27 -11.10 9.55
C TYR A 764 12.55 -11.18 11.06
N GLY A 765 13.65 -10.51 11.47
CA GLY A 765 14.04 -10.37 12.89
C GLY A 765 13.19 -9.37 13.64
N ASP A 766 13.46 -9.23 14.93
CA ASP A 766 12.80 -8.26 15.78
C ASP A 766 12.93 -6.85 15.21
N ARG A 767 11.88 -6.02 15.44
CA ARG A 767 11.89 -4.62 14.98
C ARG A 767 11.13 -3.70 15.94
N VAL A 768 11.58 -2.45 16.07
CA VAL A 768 10.91 -1.44 16.88
C VAL A 768 9.53 -1.17 16.28
N SER A 769 8.48 -1.54 17.01
CA SER A 769 7.08 -1.29 16.65
C SER A 769 6.63 0.09 17.13
N GLN A 770 7.01 0.46 18.36
CA GLN A 770 6.63 1.73 18.98
C GLN A 770 7.76 2.21 19.90
N VAL A 771 7.96 3.52 19.94
CA VAL A 771 8.97 4.14 20.82
C VAL A 771 8.51 4.14 22.27
N GLY A 772 9.46 3.90 23.19
CA GLY A 772 9.23 3.92 24.63
C GLY A 772 9.19 5.34 25.21
N ILE A 773 8.42 5.50 26.30
CA ILE A 773 8.26 6.76 27.01
C ILE A 773 8.39 6.60 28.52
N GLU A 774 8.84 7.64 29.23
CA GLU A 774 8.83 7.73 30.70
C GLU A 774 9.52 6.56 31.42
N THR A 775 10.60 6.03 30.91
CA THR A 775 11.33 4.85 31.41
C THR A 775 10.84 3.49 30.91
N VAL A 776 9.67 3.41 30.23
CA VAL A 776 9.28 2.20 29.51
C VAL A 776 10.20 2.05 28.29
N PRO A 777 10.83 0.89 28.08
CA PRO A 777 11.64 0.62 26.89
C PRO A 777 10.84 0.69 25.59
N ASP A 778 11.54 0.69 24.47
CA ASP A 778 10.91 0.58 23.15
C ASP A 778 10.19 -0.78 23.01
N PHE A 779 9.12 -0.78 22.24
CA PHE A 779 8.27 -1.95 22.00
C PHE A 779 8.78 -2.65 20.73
N TYR A 780 8.94 -3.97 20.83
CA TYR A 780 9.45 -4.77 19.70
C TYR A 780 8.40 -5.74 19.19
N GLU A 781 8.12 -5.67 17.89
CA GLU A 781 7.52 -6.76 17.16
C GLU A 781 8.56 -7.87 17.05
N GLN A 782 8.16 -9.08 17.47
CA GLN A 782 9.07 -10.20 17.56
C GLN A 782 9.32 -10.82 16.18
N ALA A 783 10.46 -11.48 16.06
CA ALA A 783 10.84 -12.19 14.85
C ALA A 783 9.74 -13.15 14.38
N PHE A 784 9.49 -13.14 13.07
CA PHE A 784 8.44 -13.95 12.48
C PHE A 784 8.94 -14.73 11.27
N GLY A 785 8.52 -15.99 11.17
CA GLY A 785 8.85 -16.88 10.06
C GLY A 785 7.64 -17.52 9.44
N GLU A 786 7.46 -17.35 8.14
CA GLU A 786 6.34 -17.86 7.34
C GLU A 786 6.84 -18.93 6.36
N LEU A 787 6.23 -20.12 6.38
CA LEU A 787 6.50 -21.21 5.44
C LEU A 787 5.29 -21.39 4.53
N ASN A 788 5.52 -21.32 3.22
CA ASN A 788 4.51 -21.45 2.18
C ASN A 788 4.86 -22.58 1.22
N PHE A 789 3.85 -23.23 0.67
CA PHE A 789 4.00 -24.25 -0.36
C PHE A 789 3.02 -23.99 -1.50
N VAL A 790 3.54 -24.04 -2.73
CA VAL A 790 2.76 -23.87 -3.96
C VAL A 790 3.01 -25.09 -4.85
N PHE A 791 1.93 -25.68 -5.34
CA PHE A 791 1.95 -26.79 -6.29
C PHE A 791 1.14 -26.40 -7.52
N ILE A 792 1.74 -26.48 -8.69
CA ILE A 792 1.15 -26.16 -9.98
C ILE A 792 1.21 -27.39 -10.86
N ARG A 793 0.09 -27.71 -11.52
CA ARG A 793 0.01 -28.78 -12.51
C ARG A 793 -0.67 -28.29 -13.77
N GLU A 794 0.05 -28.30 -14.87
CA GLU A 794 -0.51 -28.18 -16.20
C GLU A 794 -1.13 -29.52 -16.59
N LEU A 795 -2.45 -29.56 -16.77
CA LEU A 795 -3.18 -30.76 -17.16
C LEU A 795 -3.11 -30.97 -18.67
N ASN A 796 -3.08 -29.88 -19.40
CA ASN A 796 -2.87 -29.77 -20.85
C ASN A 796 -2.63 -28.30 -21.19
N ASP A 797 -2.53 -27.96 -22.48
CA ASP A 797 -2.22 -26.61 -22.99
C ASP A 797 -3.23 -25.53 -22.53
N ASN A 798 -4.45 -25.95 -22.17
CA ASN A 798 -5.54 -25.02 -21.78
C ASN A 798 -5.79 -24.99 -20.27
N TRP A 799 -5.55 -26.08 -19.54
CA TRP A 799 -5.93 -26.20 -18.13
C TRP A 799 -4.70 -26.29 -17.21
N ARG A 800 -4.69 -25.42 -16.22
CA ARG A 800 -3.72 -25.44 -15.12
C ARG A 800 -4.45 -25.44 -13.78
N VAL A 801 -3.93 -26.21 -12.83
CA VAL A 801 -4.43 -26.25 -11.45
C VAL A 801 -3.30 -25.86 -10.51
N THR A 802 -3.60 -24.95 -9.60
CA THR A 802 -2.67 -24.49 -8.57
C THR A 802 -3.24 -24.74 -7.18
N ALA A 803 -2.50 -25.43 -6.32
CA ALA A 803 -2.82 -25.61 -4.92
C ALA A 803 -1.79 -24.86 -4.07
N LYS A 804 -2.27 -24.09 -3.07
CA LYS A 804 -1.41 -23.27 -2.21
C LYS A 804 -1.69 -23.60 -0.75
N ALA A 805 -0.63 -23.61 0.07
CA ALA A 805 -0.72 -23.62 1.53
C ALA A 805 0.20 -22.51 2.05
N LYS A 806 -0.38 -21.50 2.69
CA LYS A 806 0.36 -20.38 3.26
C LYS A 806 0.38 -20.45 4.78
N ASN A 807 1.42 -19.83 5.36
CA ASN A 807 1.63 -19.76 6.81
C ASN A 807 1.52 -21.13 7.50
N ILE A 808 2.16 -22.16 6.93
CA ILE A 808 2.11 -23.56 7.43
C ILE A 808 2.60 -23.64 8.88
N THR A 809 3.57 -22.80 9.26
CA THR A 809 4.14 -22.71 10.60
C THR A 809 3.16 -22.17 11.62
N ASP A 810 2.21 -21.31 11.21
CA ASP A 810 1.20 -20.65 12.08
C ASP A 810 1.83 -20.05 13.35
N GLN A 811 2.94 -19.32 13.13
CA GLN A 811 3.63 -18.69 14.24
C GLN A 811 2.78 -17.54 14.79
N ARG A 812 2.75 -17.38 16.13
CA ARG A 812 2.08 -16.26 16.77
C ARG A 812 2.84 -14.96 16.47
N ASN A 813 2.13 -13.95 16.01
CA ASN A 813 2.65 -12.60 15.88
C ASN A 813 2.57 -11.91 17.24
N GLU A 814 3.68 -11.35 17.73
CA GLU A 814 3.74 -10.75 19.07
C GLU A 814 4.46 -9.41 19.05
N VAL A 815 3.94 -8.45 19.82
CA VAL A 815 4.64 -7.24 20.20
C VAL A 815 4.93 -7.31 21.70
N ARG A 816 6.17 -7.05 22.08
CA ARG A 816 6.62 -7.10 23.49
C ARG A 816 7.33 -5.81 23.90
N VAL A 817 7.25 -5.51 25.19
CA VAL A 817 8.10 -4.54 25.88
C VAL A 817 8.88 -5.30 26.94
N SER A 818 10.20 -5.44 26.80
CA SER A 818 10.98 -6.42 27.55
C SER A 818 10.34 -7.82 27.43
N ASP A 819 10.09 -8.50 28.56
CA ASP A 819 9.44 -9.82 28.59
C ASP A 819 7.90 -9.76 28.59
N TYR A 820 7.31 -8.56 28.60
CA TYR A 820 5.87 -8.39 28.75
C TYR A 820 5.16 -8.36 27.38
N LEU A 821 4.14 -9.17 27.21
CA LEU A 821 3.30 -9.19 26.02
C LEU A 821 2.46 -7.90 25.94
N VAL A 822 2.55 -7.18 24.83
CA VAL A 822 1.73 -6.00 24.53
C VAL A 822 0.59 -6.37 23.61
N ASN A 823 0.90 -7.12 22.55
CA ASN A 823 -0.08 -7.54 21.55
C ASN A 823 0.30 -8.94 21.05
N GLY A 824 -0.69 -9.79 20.80
CA GLY A 824 -0.40 -11.13 20.27
C GLY A 824 -1.62 -11.80 19.65
N TYR A 825 -1.43 -12.38 18.44
CA TYR A 825 -2.46 -13.05 17.67
C TYR A 825 -1.87 -14.11 16.73
N PHE A 826 -2.72 -15.01 16.23
CA PHE A 826 -2.40 -15.96 15.18
C PHE A 826 -3.05 -15.52 13.87
N MET A 827 -2.28 -15.50 12.78
CA MET A 827 -2.80 -15.17 11.45
C MET A 827 -3.62 -16.31 10.83
N GLY A 828 -3.37 -17.56 11.29
CA GLY A 828 -4.00 -18.75 10.72
C GLY A 828 -3.23 -19.31 9.52
N ARG A 829 -3.52 -20.60 9.19
CA ARG A 829 -3.03 -21.28 7.99
C ARG A 829 -4.04 -21.13 6.87
N GLU A 830 -3.60 -20.74 5.72
CA GLU A 830 -4.44 -20.62 4.52
C GLU A 830 -4.21 -21.79 3.58
N ILE A 831 -5.29 -22.33 3.01
CA ILE A 831 -5.25 -23.31 1.92
C ILE A 831 -6.15 -22.81 0.81
N SER A 832 -5.66 -22.83 -0.44
CA SER A 832 -6.46 -22.47 -1.61
C SER A 832 -6.21 -23.38 -2.80
N LEU A 833 -7.23 -23.50 -3.65
CA LEU A 833 -7.21 -24.21 -4.92
C LEU A 833 -7.65 -23.26 -6.02
N GLN A 834 -6.85 -23.14 -7.05
CA GLN A 834 -7.10 -22.31 -8.22
C GLN A 834 -7.13 -23.15 -9.48
N VAL A 835 -7.99 -22.79 -10.40
CA VAL A 835 -8.08 -23.39 -11.74
C VAL A 835 -8.00 -22.29 -12.77
N ASP A 836 -7.08 -22.42 -13.70
CA ASP A 836 -6.88 -21.50 -14.82
C ASP A 836 -7.27 -22.20 -16.13
N TYR A 837 -7.95 -21.47 -17.01
CA TYR A 837 -8.26 -21.90 -18.36
C TYR A 837 -7.83 -20.85 -19.38
N THR A 838 -7.02 -21.24 -20.35
CA THR A 838 -6.57 -20.43 -21.48
C THR A 838 -7.24 -20.92 -22.76
N PHE A 839 -7.91 -19.99 -23.48
CA PHE A 839 -8.60 -20.29 -24.74
C PHE A 839 -7.65 -20.23 -25.93
#